data_e5ab590c86e38798b4e8788452eff97c
#
_entry.id   e5ab590c86e38798b4e8788452eff97c
#
_cell.length_a   1.000
_cell.length_b   1.000
_cell.length_c   1.000
_cell.angle_alpha   90.00
_cell.angle_beta   90.00
_cell.angle_gamma   90.00
#
_symmetry.space_group_name_H-M   'P 1'
#
loop_
_entity.id
_entity.type
_entity.pdbx_description
1 polymer ?
#
loop_
_entity_poly.entity_id
_entity_poly.type
_entity_poly.pdbx_seq_one_letter_code
_entity_poly.pdbx_strand_id
1 'polypeptide(L)'
;MKTILGWCFNKVTRRYPGTLLLLAITLSGISIYWASGLTFNPRMDNLLPQDLPLIKEFNEVVAKTGGSGPLVIVLENLNPIQASEVIDKLALALEKVPGTHFVDSKIPEKFLKNRQLLLIPKADLLRLESFVEEAIDYARGQFGGFFGEDELFNPIKLQKIADQYQIFEDINPYHRGKRKKNYYIFVKPKGTVTDTDFTERYVQSVQKAIDRTGLENDIPDLAIKLTGSLMVRLEENQVIQNDLKKSAVLAALMASCIILVYTRSWFSIPLIIFPLLLSLTYTFALTRLFIGHLNIISGFLVAILMGLGIDYGIHLYIRFKQELLKGKPIAEAVELVVTQVGRSGLIAMLTTMSVFSILSFSDFQGFSEFGIIATLGIVCAFLSYYFIFPAQALFYDKIHWLRKPRPRLFTLKISNLYFTTPYFLSTMFLLLLVASLFLLPGISFEYDFQKLKGESPASEYETITTDDFGYAFSPTLILTPEKKDLFDIHVALEKIKEESGDQTIIGLQYSLNMFSLDEYESKKEVIARIRNIFYENTDIIKFSLGKDRNNNFKKLVNVEPFDEKRIPVNLAKKLRAEDDYLVLLLSPSDKNFFRVKNIYQLEKEVGKLKHMMKEKNIKVSVLNENLIAAEILDWVKEKGPMAMGIAFAMVFLILVVDLQSIRLSVITFLPLFTGIALTGALMSVFNVKLNFINIVMLPSIVGIMIDHCIYLSHHILDYSKGASIKSLQETGSAIILSALTSLAGYVSLNIAHHEGIKSIASVVGLGIITCTLCALFMLPALFELRKYKVSFTRLKGD
;
A
#
# COMPACT_ATOMS: atom_id res chain seq x y z
N MET A 1 -12.37 -31.09 -27.94
CA MET A 1 -12.69 -30.47 -26.64
C MET A 1 -14.12 -30.78 -26.17
N LYS A 2 -15.19 -30.53 -26.96
CA LYS A 2 -16.58 -30.93 -26.58
C LYS A 2 -16.67 -32.41 -26.20
N THR A 3 -15.96 -33.27 -26.88
CA THR A 3 -15.89 -34.74 -26.63
C THR A 3 -15.20 -35.09 -25.31
N ILE A 4 -14.15 -34.38 -24.91
CA ILE A 4 -13.43 -34.63 -23.65
C ILE A 4 -14.27 -34.21 -22.44
N LEU A 5 -14.85 -33.01 -22.48
CA LEU A 5 -15.71 -32.50 -21.40
C LEU A 5 -16.99 -33.37 -21.26
N GLY A 6 -17.59 -33.78 -22.38
CA GLY A 6 -18.71 -34.68 -22.36
C GLY A 6 -18.36 -36.09 -21.84
N TRP A 7 -17.17 -36.59 -22.16
CA TRP A 7 -16.67 -37.86 -21.66
C TRP A 7 -16.45 -37.84 -20.14
N CYS A 8 -15.77 -36.80 -19.64
CA CYS A 8 -15.59 -36.58 -18.19
C CYS A 8 -16.93 -36.50 -17.45
N PHE A 9 -17.88 -35.72 -17.98
CA PHE A 9 -19.21 -35.58 -17.40
C PHE A 9 -19.94 -36.93 -17.33
N ASN A 10 -20.03 -37.66 -18.44
CA ASN A 10 -20.78 -38.91 -18.50
C ASN A 10 -20.14 -40.03 -17.66
N LYS A 11 -18.81 -40.12 -17.63
CA LYS A 11 -18.09 -41.19 -16.95
C LYS A 11 -17.96 -40.98 -15.44
N VAL A 12 -17.82 -39.72 -14.99
CA VAL A 12 -17.57 -39.39 -13.58
C VAL A 12 -18.80 -38.75 -12.94
N THR A 13 -19.20 -37.56 -13.41
CA THR A 13 -20.17 -36.71 -12.71
C THR A 13 -21.59 -37.29 -12.75
N ARG A 14 -22.01 -37.81 -13.90
CA ARG A 14 -23.35 -38.40 -14.07
C ARG A 14 -23.52 -39.70 -13.30
N ARG A 15 -22.45 -40.51 -13.23
CA ARG A 15 -22.52 -41.84 -12.61
C ARG A 15 -22.48 -41.79 -11.08
N TYR A 16 -21.67 -40.86 -10.53
CA TYR A 16 -21.40 -40.79 -9.09
C TYR A 16 -21.52 -39.37 -8.51
N PRO A 17 -22.69 -38.66 -8.66
CA PRO A 17 -22.79 -37.26 -8.22
C PRO A 17 -22.63 -37.06 -6.70
N GLY A 18 -23.21 -37.99 -5.89
CA GLY A 18 -23.11 -37.91 -4.43
C GLY A 18 -21.71 -38.20 -3.89
N THR A 19 -20.98 -39.17 -4.48
CA THR A 19 -19.59 -39.47 -4.07
C THR A 19 -18.65 -38.34 -4.41
N LEU A 20 -18.86 -37.67 -5.54
CA LEU A 20 -18.06 -36.50 -5.94
C LEU A 20 -18.29 -35.31 -5.01
N LEU A 21 -19.53 -35.07 -4.59
CA LEU A 21 -19.84 -34.05 -3.59
C LEU A 21 -19.23 -34.39 -2.23
N LEU A 22 -19.33 -35.65 -1.79
CA LEU A 22 -18.70 -36.08 -0.53
C LEU A 22 -17.17 -35.89 -0.57
N LEU A 23 -16.52 -36.28 -1.67
CA LEU A 23 -15.10 -36.10 -1.89
C LEU A 23 -14.72 -34.60 -1.84
N ALA A 24 -15.51 -33.74 -2.51
CA ALA A 24 -15.26 -32.31 -2.52
C ALA A 24 -15.40 -31.71 -1.11
N ILE A 25 -16.40 -32.11 -0.32
CA ILE A 25 -16.58 -31.64 1.06
C ILE A 25 -15.43 -32.13 1.95
N THR A 26 -15.02 -33.42 1.85
CA THR A 26 -13.89 -33.94 2.65
C THR A 26 -12.58 -33.25 2.30
N LEU A 27 -12.31 -33.07 1.00
CA LEU A 27 -11.13 -32.35 0.52
C LEU A 27 -11.15 -30.88 1.00
N SER A 28 -12.33 -30.25 1.02
CA SER A 28 -12.48 -28.87 1.54
C SER A 28 -12.21 -28.81 3.05
N GLY A 29 -12.65 -29.79 3.83
CA GLY A 29 -12.33 -29.88 5.26
C GLY A 29 -10.81 -29.95 5.51
N ILE A 30 -10.10 -30.78 4.75
CA ILE A 30 -8.64 -30.88 4.77
C ILE A 30 -8.01 -29.54 4.35
N SER A 31 -8.54 -28.93 3.29
CA SER A 31 -8.04 -27.64 2.78
C SER A 31 -8.23 -26.50 3.79
N ILE A 32 -9.35 -26.45 4.51
CA ILE A 32 -9.59 -25.47 5.57
C ILE A 32 -8.59 -25.66 6.72
N TYR A 33 -8.39 -26.91 7.17
CA TYR A 33 -7.40 -27.22 8.19
C TYR A 33 -5.99 -26.77 7.76
N TRP A 34 -5.61 -27.09 6.53
CA TRP A 34 -4.31 -26.69 5.99
C TRP A 34 -4.20 -25.16 5.86
N ALA A 35 -5.21 -24.50 5.30
CA ALA A 35 -5.25 -23.04 5.11
C ALA A 35 -5.27 -22.25 6.42
N SER A 36 -5.74 -22.83 7.54
CA SER A 36 -5.77 -22.15 8.84
C SER A 36 -4.39 -21.72 9.37
N GLY A 37 -3.33 -22.32 8.85
CA GLY A 37 -1.97 -21.92 9.19
C GLY A 37 -1.36 -20.90 8.22
N LEU A 38 -2.16 -20.31 7.32
CA LEU A 38 -1.71 -19.21 6.46
C LEU A 38 -1.52 -17.94 7.31
N THR A 39 -0.35 -17.34 7.21
CA THR A 39 -0.03 -16.11 7.94
C THR A 39 -0.26 -14.88 7.05
N PHE A 40 -0.55 -13.74 7.66
CA PHE A 40 -0.63 -12.45 6.97
C PHE A 40 0.64 -11.64 7.23
N ASN A 41 1.34 -11.27 6.17
CA ASN A 41 2.58 -10.52 6.25
C ASN A 41 2.45 -9.18 5.50
N PRO A 42 2.17 -8.08 6.19
CA PRO A 42 1.96 -6.77 5.59
C PRO A 42 3.25 -5.99 5.31
N ARG A 43 4.42 -6.60 5.48
CA ARG A 43 5.73 -5.96 5.34
C ARG A 43 5.98 -5.50 3.90
N MET A 44 6.28 -4.21 3.72
CA MET A 44 6.60 -3.65 2.40
C MET A 44 7.95 -4.13 1.85
N ASP A 45 8.93 -4.38 2.72
CA ASP A 45 10.24 -4.91 2.34
C ASP A 45 10.15 -6.33 1.74
N ASN A 46 9.14 -7.11 2.14
CA ASN A 46 8.88 -8.43 1.55
C ASN A 46 8.18 -8.36 0.17
N LEU A 47 7.77 -7.18 -0.27
CA LEU A 47 7.24 -7.00 -1.63
C LEU A 47 8.35 -6.93 -2.68
N LEU A 48 9.58 -6.62 -2.28
CA LEU A 48 10.76 -6.55 -3.16
C LEU A 48 11.57 -7.85 -3.11
N PRO A 49 12.35 -8.15 -4.17
CA PRO A 49 13.27 -9.30 -4.18
C PRO A 49 14.25 -9.23 -3.01
N GLN A 50 14.38 -10.32 -2.26
CA GLN A 50 15.24 -10.39 -1.07
C GLN A 50 16.75 -10.39 -1.39
N ASP A 51 17.10 -10.60 -2.64
CA ASP A 51 18.49 -10.55 -3.16
C ASP A 51 18.94 -9.15 -3.54
N LEU A 52 18.05 -8.17 -3.62
CA LEU A 52 18.40 -6.77 -3.88
C LEU A 52 19.38 -6.24 -2.83
N PRO A 53 20.43 -5.51 -3.24
CA PRO A 53 21.39 -4.93 -2.32
C PRO A 53 20.75 -4.06 -1.24
N LEU A 54 19.73 -3.26 -1.62
CA LEU A 54 18.97 -2.42 -0.69
C LEU A 54 18.29 -3.25 0.41
N ILE A 55 17.65 -4.39 0.04
CA ILE A 55 16.93 -5.24 1.00
C ILE A 55 17.91 -6.01 1.91
N LYS A 56 19.03 -6.48 1.38
CA LYS A 56 20.09 -7.11 2.20
C LYS A 56 20.64 -6.13 3.24
N GLU A 57 20.94 -4.92 2.80
CA GLU A 57 21.42 -3.85 3.68
C GLU A 57 20.35 -3.47 4.72
N PHE A 58 19.09 -3.32 4.28
CA PHE A 58 17.97 -3.07 5.17
C PHE A 58 17.84 -4.15 6.25
N ASN A 59 17.88 -5.42 5.87
CA ASN A 59 17.76 -6.53 6.80
C ASN A 59 18.99 -6.62 7.74
N GLU A 60 20.20 -6.32 7.26
CA GLU A 60 21.41 -6.26 8.12
C GLU A 60 21.25 -5.20 9.21
N VAL A 61 20.82 -3.98 8.84
CA VAL A 61 20.64 -2.88 9.80
C VAL A 61 19.48 -3.17 10.76
N VAL A 62 18.36 -3.70 10.26
CA VAL A 62 17.22 -4.10 11.11
C VAL A 62 17.62 -5.17 12.13
N ALA A 63 18.42 -6.15 11.73
CA ALA A 63 18.89 -7.19 12.65
C ALA A 63 19.72 -6.62 13.81
N LYS A 64 20.61 -5.66 13.52
CA LYS A 64 21.48 -5.00 14.52
C LYS A 64 20.77 -3.95 15.37
N THR A 65 19.78 -3.23 14.81
CA THR A 65 19.12 -2.09 15.49
C THR A 65 17.74 -2.40 16.05
N GLY A 66 17.13 -3.52 15.64
CA GLY A 66 15.72 -3.82 15.94
C GLY A 66 14.71 -2.96 15.18
N GLY A 67 15.15 -2.26 14.08
CA GLY A 67 14.32 -1.35 13.28
C GLY A 67 14.49 0.12 13.62
N SER A 68 13.84 1.01 12.86
CA SER A 68 14.13 2.45 12.85
C SER A 68 13.48 3.24 13.99
N GLY A 69 12.34 2.81 14.54
CA GLY A 69 11.58 3.64 15.49
C GLY A 69 11.35 3.01 16.87
N PRO A 70 11.26 3.84 17.93
CA PRO A 70 10.80 3.41 19.25
C PRO A 70 9.27 3.29 19.32
N LEU A 71 8.77 2.62 20.34
CA LEU A 71 7.43 2.84 20.86
C LEU A 71 7.44 4.14 21.66
N VAL A 72 6.50 5.03 21.36
CA VAL A 72 6.41 6.36 22.01
C VAL A 72 5.19 6.38 22.92
N ILE A 73 5.40 6.80 24.16
CA ILE A 73 4.34 7.01 25.13
C ILE A 73 4.15 8.51 25.30
N VAL A 74 2.95 8.96 24.99
CA VAL A 74 2.54 10.37 25.09
C VAL A 74 1.74 10.56 26.34
N LEU A 75 2.14 11.51 27.19
CA LEU A 75 1.47 11.91 28.42
C LEU A 75 0.82 13.26 28.21
N GLU A 76 -0.49 13.26 28.03
CA GLU A 76 -1.28 14.48 27.85
C GLU A 76 -1.78 15.03 29.17
N ASN A 77 -1.91 16.35 29.26
CA ASN A 77 -2.45 17.07 30.41
C ASN A 77 -1.69 16.83 31.73
N LEU A 78 -0.44 16.41 31.66
CA LEU A 78 0.38 16.17 32.86
C LEU A 78 0.89 17.49 33.44
N ASN A 79 0.56 17.74 34.70
CA ASN A 79 1.05 18.91 35.41
C ASN A 79 2.58 18.87 35.57
N PRO A 80 3.32 19.94 35.22
CA PRO A 80 4.79 19.99 35.36
C PRO A 80 5.30 19.65 36.76
N ILE A 81 4.53 19.95 37.81
CA ILE A 81 4.91 19.66 39.20
C ILE A 81 4.92 18.15 39.49
N GLN A 82 3.99 17.39 38.88
CA GLN A 82 3.86 15.96 39.05
C GLN A 82 4.67 15.16 38.00
N ALA A 83 5.20 15.83 36.99
CA ALA A 83 5.83 15.19 35.84
C ALA A 83 6.99 14.26 36.26
N SER A 84 7.82 14.67 37.23
CA SER A 84 8.95 13.86 37.67
C SER A 84 8.51 12.54 38.27
N GLU A 85 7.51 12.54 39.17
CA GLU A 85 7.01 11.34 39.83
C GLU A 85 6.34 10.39 38.85
N VAL A 86 5.49 10.92 37.99
CA VAL A 86 4.73 10.14 37.00
C VAL A 86 5.67 9.48 35.99
N ILE A 87 6.58 10.27 35.40
CA ILE A 87 7.51 9.78 34.38
C ILE A 87 8.47 8.73 34.96
N ASP A 88 8.99 8.97 36.17
CA ASP A 88 9.90 8.04 36.83
C ASP A 88 9.20 6.72 37.20
N LYS A 89 7.96 6.78 37.72
CA LYS A 89 7.14 5.61 38.02
C LYS A 89 6.87 4.79 36.76
N LEU A 90 6.49 5.44 35.65
CA LEU A 90 6.28 4.81 34.37
C LEU A 90 7.56 4.21 33.80
N ALA A 91 8.66 4.96 33.77
CA ALA A 91 9.94 4.48 33.24
C ALA A 91 10.40 3.20 33.94
N LEU A 92 10.32 3.17 35.29
CA LEU A 92 10.65 1.98 36.07
C LEU A 92 9.73 0.77 35.79
N ALA A 93 8.45 1.01 35.50
CA ALA A 93 7.52 -0.05 35.11
C ALA A 93 7.85 -0.59 33.71
N LEU A 94 8.19 0.29 32.78
CA LEU A 94 8.51 -0.04 31.38
C LEU A 94 9.86 -0.74 31.24
N GLU A 95 10.86 -0.41 32.03
CA GLU A 95 12.16 -1.10 32.08
C GLU A 95 12.03 -2.58 32.48
N LYS A 96 11.01 -2.91 33.27
CA LYS A 96 10.72 -4.28 33.70
C LYS A 96 9.97 -5.12 32.70
N VAL A 97 9.46 -4.51 31.61
CA VAL A 97 8.74 -5.23 30.55
C VAL A 97 9.71 -6.15 29.81
N PRO A 98 9.42 -7.47 29.74
CA PRO A 98 10.27 -8.39 28.99
C PRO A 98 10.39 -7.99 27.52
N GLY A 99 11.62 -7.95 27.02
CA GLY A 99 11.89 -7.54 25.65
C GLY A 99 12.19 -6.05 25.48
N THR A 100 12.19 -5.25 26.55
CA THR A 100 12.67 -3.85 26.50
C THR A 100 14.20 -3.81 26.42
N HIS A 101 14.74 -3.03 25.49
CA HIS A 101 16.19 -2.79 25.38
C HIS A 101 16.60 -1.60 26.25
N PHE A 102 15.93 -0.46 26.09
CA PHE A 102 16.09 0.70 26.96
C PHE A 102 14.83 1.56 26.96
N VAL A 103 14.67 2.32 28.03
CA VAL A 103 13.65 3.36 28.20
C VAL A 103 14.34 4.71 28.23
N ASP A 104 13.91 5.61 27.36
CA ASP A 104 14.42 6.96 27.26
C ASP A 104 13.36 7.95 27.75
N SER A 105 13.43 8.25 29.04
CA SER A 105 12.50 9.16 29.72
C SER A 105 13.16 10.49 30.12
N LYS A 106 14.51 10.53 30.15
CA LYS A 106 15.27 11.67 30.67
C LYS A 106 16.40 12.11 29.77
N ILE A 107 16.54 13.41 29.62
CA ILE A 107 17.69 14.03 29.00
C ILE A 107 18.81 14.14 30.04
N PRO A 108 20.06 13.77 29.77
CA PRO A 108 21.17 13.87 30.70
C PRO A 108 21.63 15.32 30.89
N GLU A 109 20.81 16.13 31.56
CA GLU A 109 20.99 17.57 31.73
C GLU A 109 22.39 17.92 32.24
N LYS A 110 22.85 17.23 33.30
CA LYS A 110 24.18 17.50 33.91
C LYS A 110 25.34 17.31 32.95
N PHE A 111 25.20 16.34 32.01
CA PHE A 111 26.24 16.04 31.02
C PHE A 111 26.22 17.07 29.88
N LEU A 112 25.06 17.56 29.50
CA LEU A 112 24.85 18.49 28.38
C LEU A 112 24.94 19.94 28.81
N LYS A 113 24.76 20.25 30.09
CA LYS A 113 24.76 21.63 30.63
C LYS A 113 26.03 22.38 30.27
N ASN A 114 25.87 23.62 29.79
CA ASN A 114 26.91 24.52 29.29
C ASN A 114 27.68 23.97 28.06
N ARG A 115 27.19 22.95 27.38
CA ARG A 115 27.81 22.31 26.20
C ARG A 115 26.90 22.30 24.99
N GLN A 116 25.77 23.02 25.06
CA GLN A 116 24.76 23.02 23.98
C GLN A 116 25.34 23.49 22.64
N LEU A 117 26.26 24.47 22.63
CA LEU A 117 26.90 24.95 21.42
C LEU A 117 27.72 23.84 20.69
N LEU A 118 28.25 22.82 21.41
CA LEU A 118 28.95 21.70 20.79
C LEU A 118 28.02 20.76 20.05
N LEU A 119 26.71 20.78 20.38
CA LEU A 119 25.72 19.95 19.71
C LEU A 119 25.23 20.58 18.39
N ILE A 120 25.54 21.86 18.16
CA ILE A 120 25.14 22.57 16.94
C ILE A 120 26.16 22.25 15.83
N PRO A 121 25.70 21.91 14.61
CA PRO A 121 26.56 21.73 13.45
C PRO A 121 27.42 22.97 13.19
N LYS A 122 28.66 22.78 12.73
CA LYS A 122 29.62 23.86 12.48
C LYS A 122 29.07 24.92 11.53
N ALA A 123 28.36 24.51 10.48
CA ALA A 123 27.73 25.44 9.54
C ALA A 123 26.68 26.36 10.20
N ASP A 124 25.88 25.81 11.13
CA ASP A 124 24.88 26.58 11.85
C ASP A 124 25.52 27.46 12.96
N LEU A 125 26.68 27.02 13.52
CA LEU A 125 27.49 27.89 14.41
C LEU A 125 28.06 29.10 13.67
N LEU A 126 28.51 28.95 12.43
CA LEU A 126 28.98 30.06 11.59
C LEU A 126 27.83 31.02 11.27
N ARG A 127 26.63 30.49 11.01
CA ARG A 127 25.43 31.32 10.83
C ARG A 127 25.06 32.07 12.13
N LEU A 128 25.15 31.37 13.26
CA LEU A 128 24.93 31.99 14.57
C LEU A 128 25.92 33.13 14.83
N GLU A 129 27.20 32.93 14.49
CA GLU A 129 28.24 33.96 14.57
C GLU A 129 27.83 35.20 13.78
N SER A 130 27.51 35.04 12.47
CA SER A 130 27.10 36.16 11.63
C SER A 130 25.85 36.90 12.14
N PHE A 131 24.86 36.14 12.64
CA PHE A 131 23.65 36.77 13.21
C PHE A 131 23.91 37.53 14.52
N VAL A 132 24.83 37.03 15.35
CA VAL A 132 25.23 37.76 16.57
C VAL A 132 25.93 39.07 16.20
N GLU A 133 26.80 39.04 15.17
CA GLU A 133 27.43 40.27 14.65
C GLU A 133 26.40 41.24 14.08
N GLU A 134 25.50 40.78 13.19
CA GLU A 134 24.44 41.62 12.64
C GLU A 134 23.53 42.22 13.74
N ALA A 135 23.21 41.45 14.78
CA ALA A 135 22.41 41.94 15.91
C ALA A 135 23.11 43.04 16.71
N ILE A 136 24.41 42.91 16.88
CA ILE A 136 25.21 43.92 17.59
C ILE A 136 25.34 45.17 16.75
N ASP A 137 25.62 45.09 15.48
CA ASP A 137 25.73 46.21 14.56
C ASP A 137 24.38 46.94 14.43
N TYR A 138 23.28 46.22 14.38
CA TYR A 138 21.94 46.81 14.46
C TYR A 138 21.70 47.56 15.78
N ALA A 139 22.04 46.94 16.90
CA ALA A 139 21.91 47.60 18.21
C ALA A 139 22.78 48.83 18.32
N ARG A 140 24.02 48.81 17.79
CA ARG A 140 24.92 49.98 17.70
C ARG A 140 24.33 51.06 16.80
N GLY A 141 23.72 50.71 15.66
CA GLY A 141 23.06 51.65 14.74
C GLY A 141 21.82 52.30 15.35
N GLN A 142 21.02 51.61 16.15
CA GLN A 142 19.90 52.21 16.90
C GLN A 142 20.38 53.25 17.96
N PHE A 143 21.57 53.04 18.53
CA PHE A 143 22.18 54.03 19.42
C PHE A 143 22.84 55.19 18.66
N GLY A 144 23.13 55.04 17.33
CA GLY A 144 23.83 56.02 16.49
C GLY A 144 22.94 56.81 15.51
N GLY A 145 21.71 56.51 15.33
CA GLY A 145 20.72 57.36 14.63
C GLY A 145 20.89 57.55 13.11
N PHE A 146 21.54 56.67 12.34
CA PHE A 146 21.95 56.99 10.96
C PHE A 146 21.58 55.97 9.85
N PHE A 147 20.69 54.98 10.04
CA PHE A 147 20.33 54.10 8.95
C PHE A 147 18.80 53.96 8.73
N GLY A 148 18.41 54.03 7.46
CA GLY A 148 17.02 53.97 7.04
C GLY A 148 16.38 52.56 7.23
N GLU A 149 15.05 52.53 7.24
CA GLU A 149 14.22 51.42 7.70
C GLU A 149 14.24 50.11 6.84
N ASP A 150 14.95 50.06 5.70
CA ASP A 150 14.69 49.04 4.67
C ASP A 150 15.70 47.88 4.57
N GLU A 151 16.80 47.81 5.30
CA GLU A 151 17.78 46.68 5.28
C GLU A 151 18.13 46.15 6.69
N LEU A 152 17.14 45.93 7.53
CA LEU A 152 17.36 45.78 8.94
C LEU A 152 17.27 44.36 9.44
N PHE A 153 18.17 44.00 10.36
CA PHE A 153 18.26 42.83 11.19
C PHE A 153 16.92 42.10 11.33
N ASN A 154 16.87 40.89 10.84
CA ASN A 154 15.68 40.06 10.97
C ASN A 154 15.79 39.16 12.22
N PRO A 155 15.26 39.61 13.38
CA PRO A 155 15.34 38.86 14.64
C PRO A 155 14.72 37.45 14.53
N ILE A 156 13.86 37.24 13.55
CA ILE A 156 13.22 35.95 13.26
C ILE A 156 14.26 34.88 12.88
N LYS A 157 15.38 35.28 12.23
CA LYS A 157 16.40 34.26 11.82
C LYS A 157 17.21 33.82 13.04
N LEU A 158 17.63 34.73 13.93
CA LEU A 158 18.32 34.38 15.17
C LEU A 158 17.41 33.54 16.07
N GLN A 159 16.15 33.93 16.18
CA GLN A 159 15.16 33.21 16.98
C GLN A 159 14.89 31.81 16.42
N LYS A 160 14.86 31.65 15.10
CA LYS A 160 14.73 30.29 14.49
C LYS A 160 15.87 29.37 14.90
N ILE A 161 17.13 29.79 14.83
CA ILE A 161 18.28 28.96 15.23
C ILE A 161 18.27 28.77 16.76
N ALA A 162 18.00 29.79 17.52
CA ALA A 162 17.91 29.71 18.97
C ALA A 162 16.81 28.74 19.42
N ASP A 163 15.64 28.81 18.81
CA ASP A 163 14.50 27.89 19.06
C ASP A 163 14.76 26.46 18.57
N GLN A 164 15.42 26.33 17.41
CA GLN A 164 15.75 25.03 16.84
C GLN A 164 16.67 24.25 17.77
N TYR A 165 17.69 24.89 18.35
CA TYR A 165 18.68 24.26 19.22
C TYR A 165 18.42 24.50 20.70
N GLN A 166 17.33 25.19 21.08
CA GLN A 166 16.98 25.54 22.47
C GLN A 166 18.14 26.24 23.23
N ILE A 167 18.87 27.14 22.55
CA ILE A 167 20.13 27.74 23.05
C ILE A 167 19.90 28.53 24.32
N PHE A 168 18.73 29.21 24.44
CA PHE A 168 18.43 30.11 25.55
C PHE A 168 17.49 29.54 26.61
N GLU A 169 17.01 28.29 26.41
CA GLU A 169 16.12 27.61 27.35
C GLU A 169 16.93 26.72 28.30
N ASP A 170 16.47 26.63 29.55
CA ASP A 170 16.98 25.59 30.44
C ASP A 170 16.59 24.21 29.93
N ILE A 171 17.56 23.27 29.92
CA ILE A 171 17.32 21.91 29.49
C ILE A 171 16.27 21.29 30.43
N ASN A 172 15.08 21.00 29.91
CA ASN A 172 14.10 20.22 30.65
C ASN A 172 14.65 18.78 30.82
N PRO A 173 14.73 18.27 32.05
CA PRO A 173 15.22 16.92 32.26
C PRO A 173 14.36 15.83 31.64
N TYR A 174 13.13 16.14 31.24
CA TYR A 174 12.20 15.23 30.60
C TYR A 174 11.90 15.66 29.16
N HIS A 175 11.63 14.70 28.29
CA HIS A 175 11.23 14.99 26.93
C HIS A 175 9.86 15.68 26.92
N ARG A 176 9.82 16.94 26.58
CA ARG A 176 8.62 17.78 26.55
C ARG A 176 8.44 18.41 25.18
N GLY A 177 7.25 18.29 24.60
CA GLY A 177 6.89 18.90 23.34
C GLY A 177 6.79 20.42 23.41
N LYS A 178 7.17 21.11 22.32
CA LYS A 178 7.19 22.57 22.26
C LYS A 178 5.79 23.18 22.12
N ARG A 179 4.92 22.57 21.29
CA ARG A 179 3.61 23.13 20.92
C ARG A 179 2.51 22.74 21.90
N LYS A 180 2.27 21.43 22.06
CA LYS A 180 1.21 20.91 22.94
C LYS A 180 1.65 20.75 24.39
N LYS A 181 2.95 20.87 24.67
CA LYS A 181 3.55 20.72 25.99
C LYS A 181 3.34 19.34 26.63
N ASN A 182 3.04 18.33 25.81
CA ASN A 182 2.97 16.95 26.24
C ASN A 182 4.34 16.43 26.70
N TYR A 183 4.34 15.42 27.55
CA TYR A 183 5.56 14.71 27.90
C TYR A 183 5.65 13.38 27.14
N TYR A 184 6.88 12.92 26.92
CA TYR A 184 7.14 11.78 26.05
C TYR A 184 8.14 10.82 26.71
N ILE A 185 7.88 9.51 26.57
CA ILE A 185 8.81 8.44 26.93
C ILE A 185 9.02 7.58 25.69
N PHE A 186 10.29 7.36 25.32
CA PHE A 186 10.64 6.53 24.17
C PHE A 186 11.13 5.17 24.66
N VAL A 187 10.52 4.11 24.18
CA VAL A 187 10.84 2.74 24.58
C VAL A 187 11.32 1.95 23.38
N LYS A 188 12.56 1.45 23.45
CA LYS A 188 13.14 0.63 22.39
C LYS A 188 13.04 -0.84 22.78
N PRO A 189 12.39 -1.71 21.98
CA PRO A 189 12.38 -3.15 22.18
C PRO A 189 13.70 -3.79 21.73
N LYS A 190 13.96 -5.01 22.22
CA LYS A 190 15.07 -5.88 21.76
C LYS A 190 14.76 -6.62 20.46
N GLY A 191 13.47 -6.84 20.17
CA GLY A 191 13.02 -7.56 18.99
C GLY A 191 12.88 -6.65 17.78
N THR A 192 12.72 -7.26 16.61
CA THR A 192 12.54 -6.54 15.36
C THR A 192 11.09 -6.07 15.20
N VAL A 193 10.90 -4.83 14.79
CA VAL A 193 9.57 -4.24 14.45
C VAL A 193 8.85 -5.03 13.36
N THR A 194 9.59 -5.86 12.63
CA THR A 194 9.09 -6.68 11.54
C THR A 194 8.43 -7.98 11.97
N ASP A 195 8.64 -8.41 13.22
CA ASP A 195 7.96 -9.56 13.82
C ASP A 195 6.62 -9.10 14.40
N THR A 196 5.53 -9.38 13.68
CA THR A 196 4.17 -8.97 14.08
C THR A 196 3.74 -9.60 15.40
N ASP A 197 4.07 -10.88 15.62
CA ASP A 197 3.70 -11.60 16.83
C ASP A 197 4.46 -11.07 18.05
N PHE A 198 5.74 -10.74 17.86
CA PHE A 198 6.53 -10.08 18.90
C PHE A 198 5.95 -8.70 19.20
N THR A 199 5.69 -7.90 18.17
CA THR A 199 5.18 -6.52 18.30
C THR A 199 3.87 -6.49 19.08
N GLU A 200 2.92 -7.36 18.71
CA GLU A 200 1.62 -7.43 19.40
C GLU A 200 1.78 -7.81 20.88
N ARG A 201 2.53 -8.87 21.19
CA ARG A 201 2.79 -9.30 22.57
C ARG A 201 3.53 -8.24 23.37
N TYR A 202 4.49 -7.57 22.76
CA TYR A 202 5.27 -6.52 23.40
C TYR A 202 4.41 -5.31 23.75
N VAL A 203 3.65 -4.78 22.78
CA VAL A 203 2.73 -3.64 23.00
C VAL A 203 1.69 -3.98 24.07
N GLN A 204 1.10 -5.19 24.04
CA GLN A 204 0.16 -5.64 25.10
C GLN A 204 0.84 -5.70 26.46
N SER A 205 2.11 -6.11 26.55
CA SER A 205 2.86 -6.15 27.80
C SER A 205 3.17 -4.76 28.33
N VAL A 206 3.49 -3.82 27.43
CA VAL A 206 3.68 -2.40 27.75
C VAL A 206 2.36 -1.80 28.26
N GLN A 207 1.24 -2.03 27.58
CA GLN A 207 -0.07 -1.54 28.01
C GLN A 207 -0.43 -2.07 29.41
N LYS A 208 -0.25 -3.36 29.65
CA LYS A 208 -0.47 -3.95 30.98
C LYS A 208 0.44 -3.37 32.05
N ALA A 209 1.68 -3.01 31.70
CA ALA A 209 2.60 -2.37 32.64
C ALA A 209 2.12 -0.95 32.98
N ILE A 210 1.62 -0.20 32.01
CA ILE A 210 1.02 1.12 32.21
C ILE A 210 -0.22 1.01 33.09
N ASP A 211 -1.16 0.13 32.76
CA ASP A 211 -2.41 -0.07 33.51
C ASP A 211 -2.16 -0.43 34.99
N ARG A 212 -1.12 -1.25 35.25
CA ARG A 212 -0.73 -1.63 36.63
C ARG A 212 -0.19 -0.47 37.45
N THR A 213 0.26 0.61 36.84
CA THR A 213 0.69 1.81 37.58
C THR A 213 -0.47 2.56 38.23
N GLY A 214 -1.69 2.42 37.70
CA GLY A 214 -2.90 3.10 38.17
C GLY A 214 -2.92 4.60 37.93
N LEU A 215 -1.94 5.16 37.22
CA LEU A 215 -1.73 6.60 37.11
C LEU A 215 -2.90 7.37 36.46
N GLU A 216 -3.57 6.76 35.46
CA GLU A 216 -4.74 7.38 34.82
C GLU A 216 -5.95 7.44 35.77
N ASN A 217 -6.01 6.54 36.77
CA ASN A 217 -7.06 6.59 37.79
C ASN A 217 -6.71 7.55 38.93
N ASP A 218 -5.40 7.66 39.24
CA ASP A 218 -4.90 8.46 40.36
C ASP A 218 -4.86 9.95 40.03
N ILE A 219 -4.66 10.31 38.77
CA ILE A 219 -4.47 11.69 38.30
C ILE A 219 -5.61 12.07 37.36
N PRO A 220 -6.51 12.97 37.77
CA PRO A 220 -7.57 13.50 36.90
C PRO A 220 -6.98 14.12 35.62
N ASP A 221 -7.65 13.89 34.50
CA ASP A 221 -7.31 14.42 33.17
C ASP A 221 -6.01 13.89 32.52
N LEU A 222 -5.18 13.10 33.21
CA LEU A 222 -4.02 12.45 32.60
C LEU A 222 -4.50 11.41 31.55
N ALA A 223 -4.04 11.55 30.31
CA ALA A 223 -4.23 10.57 29.28
C ALA A 223 -2.89 10.01 28.82
N ILE A 224 -2.76 8.68 28.82
CA ILE A 224 -1.55 7.99 28.38
C ILE A 224 -1.84 7.35 27.01
N LYS A 225 -1.15 7.79 25.96
CA LYS A 225 -1.35 7.30 24.59
C LYS A 225 -0.09 6.64 24.06
N LEU A 226 -0.28 5.60 23.25
CA LEU A 226 0.81 4.89 22.59
C LEU A 226 0.86 5.29 21.13
N THR A 227 2.07 5.57 20.62
CA THR A 227 2.33 5.87 19.22
C THR A 227 3.74 5.41 18.83
N GLY A 228 4.25 5.91 17.69
CA GLY A 228 5.52 5.51 17.12
C GLY A 228 5.38 4.32 16.16
N SER A 229 6.43 4.03 15.41
CA SER A 229 6.39 3.08 14.29
C SER A 229 5.84 1.68 14.64
N LEU A 230 6.09 1.20 15.87
CA LEU A 230 5.55 -0.08 16.34
C LEU A 230 4.02 -0.07 16.44
N MET A 231 3.48 0.95 17.14
CA MET A 231 2.04 1.03 17.39
C MET A 231 1.27 1.32 16.10
N VAL A 232 1.77 2.26 15.29
CA VAL A 232 1.17 2.58 13.99
C VAL A 232 1.07 1.34 13.11
N ARG A 233 2.14 0.54 13.01
CA ARG A 233 2.11 -0.71 12.23
C ARG A 233 1.16 -1.75 12.79
N LEU A 234 1.11 -1.87 14.12
CA LEU A 234 0.19 -2.82 14.77
C LEU A 234 -1.27 -2.46 14.46
N GLU A 235 -1.63 -1.19 14.63
CA GLU A 235 -2.98 -0.71 14.30
C GLU A 235 -3.29 -0.84 12.82
N GLU A 236 -2.37 -0.47 11.93
CA GLU A 236 -2.51 -0.63 10.47
C GLU A 236 -2.79 -2.10 10.11
N ASN A 237 -2.04 -3.05 10.67
CA ASN A 237 -2.27 -4.47 10.47
C ASN A 237 -3.65 -4.93 10.93
N GLN A 238 -4.08 -4.51 12.10
CA GLN A 238 -5.39 -4.85 12.64
C GLN A 238 -6.52 -4.26 11.78
N VAL A 239 -6.37 -3.01 11.33
CA VAL A 239 -7.31 -2.34 10.42
C VAL A 239 -7.41 -3.13 9.12
N ILE A 240 -6.28 -3.45 8.47
CA ILE A 240 -6.26 -4.20 7.21
C ILE A 240 -6.93 -5.57 7.38
N GLN A 241 -6.59 -6.33 8.40
CA GLN A 241 -7.21 -7.65 8.65
C GLN A 241 -8.72 -7.56 8.86
N ASN A 242 -9.19 -6.56 9.60
CA ASN A 242 -10.61 -6.32 9.82
C ASN A 242 -11.32 -5.88 8.53
N ASP A 243 -10.69 -5.02 7.75
CA ASP A 243 -11.19 -4.57 6.45
C ASP A 243 -11.33 -5.75 5.47
N LEU A 244 -10.33 -6.65 5.43
CA LEU A 244 -10.38 -7.86 4.61
C LEU A 244 -11.55 -8.76 4.98
N LYS A 245 -11.75 -9.02 6.26
CA LYS A 245 -12.86 -9.86 6.77
C LYS A 245 -14.22 -9.24 6.44
N LYS A 246 -14.40 -7.94 6.74
CA LYS A 246 -15.66 -7.22 6.49
C LYS A 246 -15.97 -7.16 4.99
N SER A 247 -14.97 -6.85 4.15
CA SER A 247 -15.14 -6.78 2.70
C SER A 247 -15.51 -8.13 2.10
N ALA A 248 -14.89 -9.23 2.54
CA ALA A 248 -15.21 -10.57 2.06
C ALA A 248 -16.65 -10.99 2.41
N VAL A 249 -17.09 -10.73 3.65
CA VAL A 249 -18.46 -11.01 4.07
C VAL A 249 -19.47 -10.16 3.28
N LEU A 250 -19.20 -8.86 3.12
CA LEU A 250 -20.06 -7.97 2.35
C LEU A 250 -20.13 -8.39 0.88
N ALA A 251 -19.02 -8.76 0.26
CA ALA A 251 -18.98 -9.28 -1.11
C ALA A 251 -19.90 -10.51 -1.27
N ALA A 252 -19.80 -11.47 -0.34
CA ALA A 252 -20.63 -12.67 -0.34
C ALA A 252 -22.12 -12.34 -0.22
N LEU A 253 -22.48 -11.44 0.68
CA LEU A 253 -23.87 -11.01 0.89
C LEU A 253 -24.43 -10.27 -0.33
N MET A 254 -23.68 -9.32 -0.88
CA MET A 254 -24.09 -8.55 -2.06
C MET A 254 -24.25 -9.44 -3.28
N ALA A 255 -23.28 -10.32 -3.55
CA ALA A 255 -23.37 -11.27 -4.65
C ALA A 255 -24.58 -12.20 -4.50
N SER A 256 -24.80 -12.76 -3.30
CA SER A 256 -25.95 -13.62 -3.01
C SER A 256 -27.28 -12.89 -3.20
N CYS A 257 -27.38 -11.63 -2.76
CA CYS A 257 -28.57 -10.79 -2.93
C CYS A 257 -28.84 -10.51 -4.42
N ILE A 258 -27.83 -10.11 -5.18
CA ILE A 258 -27.93 -9.84 -6.62
C ILE A 258 -28.41 -11.11 -7.37
N ILE A 259 -27.79 -12.27 -7.07
CA ILE A 259 -28.19 -13.56 -7.66
C ILE A 259 -29.64 -13.88 -7.32
N LEU A 260 -30.05 -13.74 -6.07
CA LEU A 260 -31.41 -14.03 -5.62
C LEU A 260 -32.44 -13.14 -6.32
N VAL A 261 -32.22 -11.83 -6.33
CA VAL A 261 -33.10 -10.85 -6.98
C VAL A 261 -33.22 -11.13 -8.48
N TYR A 262 -32.08 -11.40 -9.15
CA TYR A 262 -32.06 -11.63 -10.58
C TYR A 262 -32.70 -12.97 -10.96
N THR A 263 -32.36 -14.03 -10.25
CA THR A 263 -32.81 -15.41 -10.61
C THR A 263 -34.20 -15.74 -10.08
N ARG A 264 -34.67 -15.02 -9.03
CA ARG A 264 -35.93 -15.30 -8.29
C ARG A 264 -36.00 -16.76 -7.80
N SER A 265 -34.89 -17.35 -7.48
CA SER A 265 -34.80 -18.76 -7.09
C SER A 265 -33.80 -18.93 -5.95
N TRP A 266 -34.25 -19.41 -4.82
CA TRP A 266 -33.35 -19.72 -3.69
C TRP A 266 -32.34 -20.82 -4.03
N PHE A 267 -32.70 -21.71 -4.97
CA PHE A 267 -31.81 -22.80 -5.42
C PHE A 267 -30.60 -22.32 -6.21
N SER A 268 -30.64 -21.09 -6.74
CA SER A 268 -29.50 -20.52 -7.44
C SER A 268 -28.33 -20.22 -6.51
N ILE A 269 -28.63 -19.86 -5.25
CA ILE A 269 -27.58 -19.52 -4.27
C ILE A 269 -26.66 -20.73 -4.03
N PRO A 270 -27.14 -21.88 -3.52
CA PRO A 270 -26.25 -23.01 -3.28
C PRO A 270 -25.60 -23.55 -4.57
N LEU A 271 -26.28 -23.51 -5.71
CA LEU A 271 -25.69 -23.96 -6.98
C LEU A 271 -24.55 -23.09 -7.48
N ILE A 272 -24.56 -21.79 -7.14
CA ILE A 272 -23.52 -20.85 -7.57
C ILE A 272 -22.50 -20.63 -6.45
N ILE A 273 -22.93 -20.39 -5.21
CA ILE A 273 -22.05 -20.01 -4.11
C ILE A 273 -21.25 -21.20 -3.55
N PHE A 274 -21.84 -22.41 -3.48
CA PHE A 274 -21.13 -23.54 -2.88
C PHE A 274 -19.88 -23.96 -3.66
N PRO A 275 -19.88 -24.13 -5.00
CA PRO A 275 -18.64 -24.41 -5.76
C PRO A 275 -17.61 -23.29 -5.62
N LEU A 276 -18.05 -22.00 -5.50
CA LEU A 276 -17.18 -20.86 -5.26
C LEU A 276 -16.45 -20.98 -3.92
N LEU A 277 -17.19 -21.25 -2.84
CA LEU A 277 -16.59 -21.42 -1.51
C LEU A 277 -15.58 -22.57 -1.48
N LEU A 278 -15.89 -23.70 -2.13
CA LEU A 278 -14.95 -24.80 -2.27
C LEU A 278 -13.67 -24.37 -3.02
N SER A 279 -13.82 -23.64 -4.11
CA SER A 279 -12.67 -23.15 -4.87
C SER A 279 -11.75 -22.25 -4.04
N LEU A 280 -12.33 -21.37 -3.21
CA LEU A 280 -11.57 -20.52 -2.31
C LEU A 280 -10.79 -21.34 -1.27
N THR A 281 -11.41 -22.37 -0.66
CA THR A 281 -10.70 -23.23 0.31
C THR A 281 -9.50 -23.93 -0.33
N TYR A 282 -9.66 -24.45 -1.56
CA TYR A 282 -8.58 -25.07 -2.31
C TYR A 282 -7.49 -24.09 -2.68
N THR A 283 -7.86 -22.88 -3.09
CA THR A 283 -6.92 -21.81 -3.42
C THR A 283 -6.04 -21.46 -2.24
N PHE A 284 -6.63 -21.25 -1.05
CA PHE A 284 -5.85 -20.91 0.15
C PHE A 284 -4.99 -22.05 0.67
N ALA A 285 -5.45 -23.31 0.53
CA ALA A 285 -4.63 -24.47 0.85
C ALA A 285 -3.40 -24.56 -0.08
N LEU A 286 -3.57 -24.33 -1.38
CA LEU A 286 -2.47 -24.28 -2.34
C LEU A 286 -1.57 -23.06 -2.10
N THR A 287 -2.14 -21.91 -1.75
CA THR A 287 -1.35 -20.74 -1.39
C THR A 287 -0.42 -21.03 -0.21
N ARG A 288 -0.92 -21.71 0.82
CA ARG A 288 -0.07 -22.14 1.92
C ARG A 288 1.04 -23.10 1.50
N LEU A 289 0.74 -24.00 0.57
CA LEU A 289 1.70 -24.97 0.06
C LEU A 289 2.84 -24.32 -0.74
N PHE A 290 2.51 -23.32 -1.60
CA PHE A 290 3.46 -22.74 -2.54
C PHE A 290 4.12 -21.45 -2.03
N ILE A 291 3.43 -20.67 -1.17
CA ILE A 291 3.88 -19.34 -0.72
C ILE A 291 4.03 -19.30 0.80
N GLY A 292 3.05 -19.87 1.55
CA GLY A 292 3.06 -19.92 3.02
C GLY A 292 2.41 -18.71 3.71
N HIS A 293 2.27 -17.59 3.04
CA HIS A 293 1.70 -16.35 3.61
C HIS A 293 0.88 -15.56 2.58
N LEU A 294 0.17 -14.52 3.06
CA LEU A 294 -0.45 -13.49 2.24
C LEU A 294 0.24 -12.15 2.54
N ASN A 295 0.58 -11.41 1.50
CA ASN A 295 1.07 -10.04 1.61
C ASN A 295 -0.10 -9.03 1.53
N ILE A 296 0.20 -7.73 1.68
CA ILE A 296 -0.80 -6.66 1.62
C ILE A 296 -1.57 -6.63 0.30
N ILE A 297 -0.92 -6.96 -0.82
CA ILE A 297 -1.53 -6.96 -2.16
C ILE A 297 -2.39 -8.22 -2.35
N SER A 298 -1.89 -9.38 -1.93
CA SER A 298 -2.59 -10.65 -2.09
C SER A 298 -3.72 -10.88 -1.07
N GLY A 299 -3.72 -10.14 0.05
CA GLY A 299 -4.78 -10.22 1.05
C GLY A 299 -6.17 -9.92 0.49
N PHE A 300 -6.29 -9.02 -0.50
CA PHE A 300 -7.58 -8.64 -1.10
C PHE A 300 -8.11 -9.67 -2.10
N LEU A 301 -7.30 -10.65 -2.47
CA LEU A 301 -7.71 -11.66 -3.45
C LEU A 301 -8.96 -12.44 -3.03
N VAL A 302 -9.27 -12.55 -1.73
CA VAL A 302 -10.53 -13.17 -1.28
C VAL A 302 -11.74 -12.49 -1.91
N ALA A 303 -11.86 -11.17 -1.74
CA ALA A 303 -12.98 -10.40 -2.28
C ALA A 303 -12.96 -10.38 -3.82
N ILE A 304 -11.77 -10.30 -4.40
CA ILE A 304 -11.55 -10.31 -5.85
C ILE A 304 -11.95 -11.68 -6.45
N LEU A 305 -11.46 -12.79 -5.90
CA LEU A 305 -11.78 -14.12 -6.37
C LEU A 305 -13.25 -14.48 -6.17
N MET A 306 -13.92 -13.91 -5.16
CA MET A 306 -15.36 -14.01 -5.03
C MET A 306 -16.09 -13.37 -6.20
N GLY A 307 -15.62 -12.20 -6.66
CA GLY A 307 -16.19 -11.54 -7.84
C GLY A 307 -15.88 -12.25 -9.15
N LEU A 308 -14.62 -12.72 -9.32
CA LEU A 308 -14.15 -13.37 -10.56
C LEU A 308 -14.61 -14.81 -10.70
N GLY A 309 -14.50 -15.59 -9.63
CA GLY A 309 -14.81 -17.01 -9.67
C GLY A 309 -16.29 -17.28 -9.93
N ILE A 310 -17.18 -16.38 -9.47
CA ILE A 310 -18.64 -16.54 -9.57
C ILE A 310 -19.15 -16.55 -11.02
N ASP A 311 -18.41 -15.94 -11.94
CA ASP A 311 -18.79 -15.76 -13.35
C ASP A 311 -19.03 -17.11 -14.06
N TYR A 312 -18.18 -18.11 -13.81
CA TYR A 312 -18.39 -19.46 -14.34
C TYR A 312 -19.74 -20.05 -13.88
N GLY A 313 -20.06 -19.87 -12.61
CA GLY A 313 -21.32 -20.34 -12.03
C GLY A 313 -22.53 -19.66 -12.62
N ILE A 314 -22.46 -18.36 -12.85
CA ILE A 314 -23.54 -17.56 -13.43
C ILE A 314 -23.84 -18.01 -14.86
N HIS A 315 -22.83 -18.16 -15.70
CA HIS A 315 -23.00 -18.58 -17.08
C HIS A 315 -23.56 -20.04 -17.16
N LEU A 316 -23.04 -20.96 -16.35
CA LEU A 316 -23.56 -22.32 -16.24
C LEU A 316 -25.02 -22.32 -15.77
N TYR A 317 -25.31 -21.57 -14.68
CA TYR A 317 -26.67 -21.57 -14.11
C TYR A 317 -27.72 -20.96 -15.05
N ILE A 318 -27.38 -19.82 -15.70
CA ILE A 318 -28.32 -19.16 -16.61
C ILE A 318 -28.62 -20.07 -17.83
N ARG A 319 -27.60 -20.71 -18.39
CA ARG A 319 -27.82 -21.66 -19.47
C ARG A 319 -28.61 -22.86 -19.00
N PHE A 320 -28.30 -23.40 -17.83
CA PHE A 320 -29.06 -24.51 -17.22
C PHE A 320 -30.54 -24.14 -17.08
N LYS A 321 -30.83 -22.96 -16.53
CA LYS A 321 -32.20 -22.48 -16.40
C LYS A 321 -32.92 -22.32 -17.75
N GLN A 322 -32.22 -21.89 -18.80
CA GLN A 322 -32.79 -21.77 -20.15
C GLN A 322 -33.21 -23.13 -20.71
N GLU A 323 -32.37 -24.15 -20.57
CA GLU A 323 -32.68 -25.47 -21.08
C GLU A 323 -33.82 -26.13 -20.29
N LEU A 324 -33.88 -25.91 -18.96
CA LEU A 324 -35.04 -26.34 -18.15
C LEU A 324 -36.34 -25.66 -18.55
N LEU A 325 -36.33 -24.37 -18.91
CA LEU A 325 -37.51 -23.62 -19.38
C LEU A 325 -37.99 -24.14 -20.76
N LYS A 326 -37.12 -24.75 -21.57
CA LYS A 326 -37.45 -25.41 -22.81
C LYS A 326 -38.08 -26.81 -22.59
N GLY A 327 -38.20 -27.26 -21.33
CA GLY A 327 -38.83 -28.53 -20.97
C GLY A 327 -37.88 -29.73 -20.96
N LYS A 328 -36.54 -29.50 -21.05
CA LYS A 328 -35.59 -30.63 -21.05
C LYS A 328 -35.43 -31.25 -19.65
N PRO A 329 -35.19 -32.56 -19.58
CA PRO A 329 -34.83 -33.24 -18.34
C PRO A 329 -33.53 -32.65 -17.76
N ILE A 330 -33.40 -32.66 -16.42
CA ILE A 330 -32.25 -32.04 -15.72
C ILE A 330 -30.92 -32.63 -16.19
N ALA A 331 -30.83 -33.96 -16.36
CA ALA A 331 -29.60 -34.60 -16.81
C ALA A 331 -29.17 -34.16 -18.22
N GLU A 332 -30.12 -34.00 -19.14
CA GLU A 332 -29.86 -33.52 -20.50
C GLU A 332 -29.49 -32.04 -20.49
N ALA A 333 -30.18 -31.23 -19.69
CA ALA A 333 -29.90 -29.82 -19.53
C ALA A 333 -28.46 -29.59 -19.00
N VAL A 334 -28.04 -30.34 -17.98
CA VAL A 334 -26.68 -30.29 -17.42
C VAL A 334 -25.62 -30.71 -18.44
N GLU A 335 -25.83 -31.78 -19.20
CA GLU A 335 -24.90 -32.23 -20.23
C GLU A 335 -24.69 -31.17 -21.33
N LEU A 336 -25.76 -30.54 -21.78
CA LEU A 336 -25.70 -29.45 -22.75
C LEU A 336 -24.95 -28.25 -22.24
N VAL A 337 -25.19 -27.89 -20.97
CA VAL A 337 -24.52 -26.76 -20.33
C VAL A 337 -23.01 -27.01 -20.24
N VAL A 338 -22.57 -28.16 -19.74
CA VAL A 338 -21.14 -28.51 -19.62
C VAL A 338 -20.45 -28.54 -20.98
N THR A 339 -21.13 -29.08 -22.02
CA THR A 339 -20.53 -29.21 -23.36
C THR A 339 -20.54 -27.92 -24.18
N GLN A 340 -21.56 -27.05 -24.05
CA GLN A 340 -21.69 -25.82 -24.83
C GLN A 340 -21.02 -24.63 -24.16
N VAL A 341 -21.26 -24.41 -22.85
CA VAL A 341 -20.61 -23.31 -22.10
C VAL A 341 -19.18 -23.68 -21.74
N GLY A 342 -18.85 -24.99 -21.67
CA GLY A 342 -17.53 -25.47 -21.29
C GLY A 342 -16.38 -24.98 -22.15
N ARG A 343 -16.59 -24.86 -23.45
CA ARG A 343 -15.54 -24.37 -24.36
C ARG A 343 -15.23 -22.90 -24.11
N SER A 344 -16.26 -22.06 -24.10
CA SER A 344 -16.05 -20.61 -23.83
C SER A 344 -15.51 -20.37 -22.43
N GLY A 345 -15.98 -21.13 -21.43
CA GLY A 345 -15.45 -21.04 -20.07
C GLY A 345 -13.99 -21.48 -19.93
N LEU A 346 -13.54 -22.51 -20.68
CA LEU A 346 -12.13 -22.88 -20.67
C LEU A 346 -11.24 -21.82 -21.32
N ILE A 347 -11.69 -21.21 -22.41
CA ILE A 347 -10.95 -20.14 -23.05
C ILE A 347 -10.89 -18.90 -22.14
N ALA A 348 -12.01 -18.54 -21.51
CA ALA A 348 -12.07 -17.50 -20.48
C ALA A 348 -11.09 -17.79 -19.34
N MET A 349 -11.07 -19.02 -18.82
CA MET A 349 -10.08 -19.42 -17.81
C MET A 349 -8.64 -19.25 -18.31
N LEU A 350 -8.34 -19.71 -19.54
CA LEU A 350 -6.98 -19.63 -20.08
C LEU A 350 -6.53 -18.20 -20.33
N THR A 351 -7.40 -17.31 -20.81
CA THR A 351 -7.09 -15.89 -21.00
C THR A 351 -6.81 -15.20 -19.68
N THR A 352 -7.70 -15.38 -18.71
CA THR A 352 -7.55 -14.76 -17.38
C THR A 352 -6.37 -15.33 -16.61
N MET A 353 -6.18 -16.66 -16.65
CA MET A 353 -5.01 -17.34 -16.09
C MET A 353 -3.70 -16.82 -16.72
N SER A 354 -3.65 -16.64 -18.04
CA SER A 354 -2.45 -16.16 -18.72
C SER A 354 -2.04 -14.76 -18.26
N VAL A 355 -3.00 -13.85 -18.07
CA VAL A 355 -2.76 -12.49 -17.57
C VAL A 355 -2.19 -12.51 -16.14
N PHE A 356 -2.79 -13.30 -15.25
CA PHE A 356 -2.27 -13.41 -13.89
C PHE A 356 -0.93 -14.15 -13.83
N SER A 357 -0.71 -15.14 -14.70
CA SER A 357 0.58 -15.83 -14.80
C SER A 357 1.71 -14.89 -15.26
N ILE A 358 1.44 -13.87 -16.06
CA ILE A 358 2.45 -12.85 -16.42
C ILE A 358 2.95 -12.13 -15.17
N LEU A 359 2.03 -11.78 -14.25
CA LEU A 359 2.40 -11.16 -12.98
C LEU A 359 3.25 -12.09 -12.11
N SER A 360 3.07 -13.41 -12.22
CA SER A 360 3.87 -14.41 -11.48
C SER A 360 5.36 -14.42 -11.87
N PHE A 361 5.71 -13.93 -13.06
CA PHE A 361 7.08 -13.78 -13.52
C PHE A 361 7.68 -12.42 -13.20
N SER A 362 6.99 -11.60 -12.43
CA SER A 362 7.49 -10.30 -12.00
C SER A 362 8.61 -10.48 -10.97
N ASP A 363 9.67 -9.71 -11.10
CA ASP A 363 10.72 -9.61 -10.07
C ASP A 363 10.16 -8.99 -8.77
N PHE A 364 9.09 -8.20 -8.86
CA PHE A 364 8.41 -7.64 -7.70
C PHE A 364 7.58 -8.74 -7.01
N GLN A 365 8.06 -9.20 -5.85
CA GLN A 365 7.51 -10.36 -5.14
C GLN A 365 6.01 -10.19 -4.82
N GLY A 366 5.58 -8.98 -4.44
CA GLY A 366 4.18 -8.70 -4.16
C GLY A 366 3.25 -8.99 -5.35
N PHE A 367 3.68 -8.65 -6.57
CA PHE A 367 2.91 -8.94 -7.79
C PHE A 367 3.03 -10.40 -8.21
N SER A 368 4.22 -10.98 -8.04
CA SER A 368 4.45 -12.39 -8.33
C SER A 368 3.55 -13.29 -7.49
N GLU A 369 3.51 -13.09 -6.18
CA GLU A 369 2.63 -13.84 -5.28
C GLU A 369 1.15 -13.61 -5.59
N PHE A 370 0.75 -12.37 -5.84
CA PHE A 370 -0.62 -12.04 -6.27
C PHE A 370 -0.98 -12.79 -7.55
N GLY A 371 -0.11 -12.81 -8.56
CA GLY A 371 -0.30 -13.51 -9.82
C GLY A 371 -0.43 -15.01 -9.64
N ILE A 372 0.42 -15.63 -8.81
CA ILE A 372 0.36 -17.06 -8.50
C ILE A 372 -0.97 -17.42 -7.83
N ILE A 373 -1.37 -16.68 -6.79
CA ILE A 373 -2.60 -16.97 -6.03
C ILE A 373 -3.82 -16.77 -6.90
N ALA A 374 -3.87 -15.69 -7.70
CA ALA A 374 -4.97 -15.43 -8.61
C ALA A 374 -5.08 -16.52 -9.70
N THR A 375 -3.94 -16.95 -10.27
CA THR A 375 -3.88 -18.05 -11.24
C THR A 375 -4.43 -19.36 -10.65
N LEU A 376 -3.97 -19.73 -9.44
CA LEU A 376 -4.47 -20.91 -8.73
C LEU A 376 -5.97 -20.78 -8.44
N GLY A 377 -6.42 -19.60 -8.02
CA GLY A 377 -7.82 -19.32 -7.72
C GLY A 377 -8.75 -19.50 -8.91
N ILE A 378 -8.35 -18.98 -10.08
CA ILE A 378 -9.13 -19.11 -11.31
C ILE A 378 -9.21 -20.56 -11.77
N VAL A 379 -8.10 -21.30 -11.71
CA VAL A 379 -8.08 -22.74 -12.05
C VAL A 379 -8.97 -23.52 -11.08
N CYS A 380 -8.85 -23.29 -9.78
CA CYS A 380 -9.70 -23.92 -8.77
C CYS A 380 -11.18 -23.59 -8.96
N ALA A 381 -11.52 -22.34 -9.31
CA ALA A 381 -12.89 -21.92 -9.58
C ALA A 381 -13.46 -22.64 -10.80
N PHE A 382 -12.72 -22.62 -11.91
CA PHE A 382 -13.12 -23.34 -13.11
C PHE A 382 -13.38 -24.84 -12.83
N LEU A 383 -12.42 -25.53 -12.21
CA LEU A 383 -12.55 -26.95 -11.90
C LEU A 383 -13.73 -27.22 -10.94
N SER A 384 -13.90 -26.43 -9.90
CA SER A 384 -15.00 -26.54 -8.97
C SER A 384 -16.35 -26.42 -9.68
N TYR A 385 -16.53 -25.41 -10.52
CA TYR A 385 -17.80 -25.24 -11.24
C TYR A 385 -18.04 -26.31 -12.25
N TYR A 386 -17.04 -26.80 -12.95
CA TYR A 386 -17.23 -27.85 -13.98
C TYR A 386 -17.51 -29.22 -13.42
N PHE A 387 -17.03 -29.53 -12.20
CA PHE A 387 -17.29 -30.82 -11.57
C PHE A 387 -18.40 -30.77 -10.53
N ILE A 388 -18.43 -29.73 -9.70
CA ILE A 388 -19.32 -29.67 -8.54
C ILE A 388 -20.71 -29.14 -8.92
N PHE A 389 -20.81 -28.10 -9.75
CA PHE A 389 -22.13 -27.60 -10.18
C PHE A 389 -23.00 -28.70 -10.87
N PRO A 390 -22.48 -29.48 -11.85
CA PRO A 390 -23.25 -30.57 -12.44
C PRO A 390 -23.62 -31.68 -11.45
N ALA A 391 -22.68 -32.07 -10.58
CA ALA A 391 -22.92 -33.06 -9.55
C ALA A 391 -24.00 -32.61 -8.57
N GLN A 392 -23.98 -31.36 -8.17
CA GLN A 392 -24.94 -30.76 -7.26
C GLN A 392 -26.31 -30.65 -7.90
N ALA A 393 -26.42 -30.24 -9.18
CA ALA A 393 -27.69 -30.19 -9.90
C ALA A 393 -28.34 -31.59 -10.03
N LEU A 394 -27.55 -32.61 -10.39
CA LEU A 394 -28.03 -34.00 -10.47
C LEU A 394 -28.39 -34.57 -9.09
N PHE A 395 -27.65 -34.24 -8.05
CA PHE A 395 -27.96 -34.66 -6.68
C PHE A 395 -29.27 -34.05 -6.18
N TYR A 396 -29.48 -32.72 -6.42
CA TYR A 396 -30.73 -32.04 -6.05
C TYR A 396 -31.94 -32.58 -6.81
N ASP A 397 -31.75 -33.05 -8.05
CA ASP A 397 -32.79 -33.74 -8.79
C ASP A 397 -33.19 -35.07 -8.12
N LYS A 398 -32.18 -35.86 -7.71
CA LYS A 398 -32.42 -37.14 -7.01
C LYS A 398 -33.22 -37.02 -5.71
N ILE A 399 -33.00 -35.94 -4.97
CA ILE A 399 -33.70 -35.66 -3.72
C ILE A 399 -34.99 -34.82 -3.92
N HIS A 400 -35.42 -34.63 -5.18
CA HIS A 400 -36.57 -33.82 -5.55
C HIS A 400 -36.59 -32.38 -4.98
N TRP A 401 -35.42 -31.83 -4.77
CA TRP A 401 -35.28 -30.46 -4.21
C TRP A 401 -35.37 -29.37 -5.28
N LEU A 402 -35.12 -29.69 -6.56
CA LEU A 402 -35.21 -28.72 -7.67
C LEU A 402 -36.69 -28.48 -8.06
N ARG A 403 -37.15 -27.23 -7.86
CA ARG A 403 -38.47 -26.79 -8.31
C ARG A 403 -38.41 -26.26 -9.75
N LYS A 404 -39.57 -26.29 -10.44
CA LYS A 404 -39.67 -25.71 -11.79
C LYS A 404 -39.16 -24.26 -11.81
N PRO A 405 -38.29 -23.89 -12.73
CA PRO A 405 -37.68 -22.56 -12.79
C PRO A 405 -38.75 -21.51 -13.14
N ARG A 406 -38.73 -20.40 -12.44
CA ARG A 406 -39.56 -19.25 -12.75
C ARG A 406 -38.94 -18.41 -13.89
N PRO A 407 -39.74 -17.76 -14.77
CA PRO A 407 -39.24 -16.90 -15.82
C PRO A 407 -38.39 -15.76 -15.23
N ARG A 408 -37.50 -15.20 -16.05
CA ARG A 408 -36.54 -14.16 -15.63
C ARG A 408 -37.24 -12.83 -15.33
N LEU A 409 -36.65 -12.07 -14.40
CA LEU A 409 -37.05 -10.68 -14.12
C LEU A 409 -36.63 -9.73 -15.26
N PHE A 410 -35.50 -9.97 -15.87
CA PHE A 410 -34.86 -9.12 -16.84
C PHE A 410 -34.64 -9.88 -18.14
N THR A 411 -35.41 -9.56 -19.16
CA THR A 411 -35.04 -9.83 -20.54
C THR A 411 -34.61 -8.49 -21.13
N LEU A 412 -33.41 -8.43 -21.67
CA LEU A 412 -32.98 -7.28 -22.46
C LEU A 412 -33.95 -7.15 -23.65
N LYS A 413 -34.96 -6.25 -23.49
CA LYS A 413 -35.79 -5.85 -24.65
C LYS A 413 -34.93 -4.88 -25.47
N ILE A 414 -34.13 -5.46 -26.36
CA ILE A 414 -33.32 -4.67 -27.28
C ILE A 414 -34.28 -4.21 -28.37
N SER A 415 -34.40 -2.89 -28.52
CA SER A 415 -35.16 -2.28 -29.60
C SER A 415 -34.52 -2.59 -30.96
N ASN A 416 -35.30 -2.52 -32.02
CA ASN A 416 -34.78 -2.62 -33.39
C ASN A 416 -33.69 -1.59 -33.74
N LEU A 417 -33.39 -0.66 -32.84
CA LEU A 417 -32.34 0.36 -32.96
C LEU A 417 -30.98 -0.24 -33.30
N TYR A 418 -30.67 -1.44 -32.80
CA TYR A 418 -29.42 -2.13 -33.13
C TYR A 418 -29.27 -2.52 -34.60
N PHE A 419 -30.38 -2.85 -35.26
CA PHE A 419 -30.36 -3.24 -36.65
C PHE A 419 -30.31 -2.05 -37.59
N THR A 420 -30.90 -0.91 -37.17
CA THR A 420 -30.98 0.28 -38.02
C THR A 420 -29.71 1.14 -37.98
N THR A 421 -28.87 0.97 -36.93
CA THR A 421 -27.73 1.86 -36.68
C THR A 421 -26.40 1.20 -36.28
N PRO A 422 -25.97 0.02 -36.82
CA PRO A 422 -24.70 -0.62 -36.45
C PRO A 422 -23.50 0.26 -36.80
N TYR A 423 -23.57 1.04 -37.92
CA TYR A 423 -22.55 2.00 -38.29
C TYR A 423 -22.42 3.13 -37.26
N PHE A 424 -23.57 3.69 -36.83
CA PHE A 424 -23.58 4.75 -35.83
C PHE A 424 -22.93 4.31 -34.50
N LEU A 425 -23.34 3.14 -33.96
CA LEU A 425 -22.78 2.62 -32.73
C LEU A 425 -21.27 2.35 -32.86
N SER A 426 -20.85 1.71 -33.94
CA SER A 426 -19.44 1.39 -34.14
C SER A 426 -18.59 2.66 -34.31
N THR A 427 -19.10 3.67 -35.03
CA THR A 427 -18.43 4.98 -35.21
C THR A 427 -18.39 5.74 -33.88
N MET A 428 -19.47 5.73 -33.12
CA MET A 428 -19.53 6.35 -31.79
C MET A 428 -18.46 5.76 -30.84
N PHE A 429 -18.37 4.42 -30.76
CA PHE A 429 -17.35 3.78 -29.92
C PHE A 429 -15.93 4.01 -30.42
N LEU A 430 -15.72 4.11 -31.73
CA LEU A 430 -14.41 4.45 -32.29
C LEU A 430 -14.02 5.88 -31.94
N LEU A 431 -14.96 6.83 -32.02
CA LEU A 431 -14.74 8.22 -31.59
C LEU A 431 -14.46 8.29 -30.08
N LEU A 432 -15.19 7.53 -29.28
CA LEU A 432 -14.93 7.42 -27.84
C LEU A 432 -13.53 6.83 -27.57
N LEU A 433 -13.10 5.83 -28.33
CA LEU A 433 -11.74 5.29 -28.24
C LEU A 433 -10.70 6.37 -28.52
N VAL A 434 -10.85 7.09 -29.65
CA VAL A 434 -9.90 8.16 -30.01
C VAL A 434 -9.88 9.25 -28.95
N ALA A 435 -11.05 9.72 -28.49
CA ALA A 435 -11.14 10.71 -27.42
C ALA A 435 -10.49 10.20 -26.10
N SER A 436 -10.69 8.93 -25.78
CA SER A 436 -10.09 8.32 -24.59
C SER A 436 -8.57 8.32 -24.65
N LEU A 437 -7.98 8.00 -25.82
CA LEU A 437 -6.51 8.00 -25.98
C LEU A 437 -5.90 9.40 -25.76
N PHE A 438 -6.62 10.47 -26.13
CA PHE A 438 -6.17 11.85 -25.84
C PHE A 438 -6.24 12.21 -24.36
N LEU A 439 -7.10 11.57 -23.58
CA LEU A 439 -7.26 11.82 -22.14
C LEU A 439 -6.33 10.98 -21.27
N LEU A 440 -5.76 9.87 -21.78
CA LEU A 440 -4.86 8.99 -21.02
C LEU A 440 -3.67 9.72 -20.37
N PRO A 441 -2.99 10.69 -21.04
CA PRO A 441 -1.88 11.40 -20.41
C PRO A 441 -2.26 12.21 -19.16
N GLY A 442 -3.56 12.46 -18.95
CA GLY A 442 -4.09 13.15 -17.76
C GLY A 442 -4.22 12.25 -16.52
N ILE A 443 -3.93 10.95 -16.62
CA ILE A 443 -3.96 10.06 -15.46
C ILE A 443 -2.86 10.48 -14.49
N SER A 444 -3.25 10.83 -13.29
CA SER A 444 -2.34 11.20 -12.21
C SER A 444 -2.02 9.98 -11.33
N PHE A 445 -0.83 10.01 -10.69
CA PHE A 445 -0.42 8.99 -9.74
C PHE A 445 -0.42 9.59 -8.33
N GLU A 446 -0.96 8.86 -7.33
CA GLU A 446 -0.86 9.24 -5.93
C GLU A 446 0.42 8.66 -5.35
N TYR A 447 1.31 9.56 -5.06
CA TYR A 447 2.62 9.24 -4.53
C TYR A 447 2.71 9.39 -3.00
N ASP A 448 1.66 9.91 -2.39
CA ASP A 448 1.60 10.13 -0.96
C ASP A 448 1.15 8.85 -0.25
N PHE A 449 2.12 8.10 0.29
CA PHE A 449 1.85 6.83 0.98
C PHE A 449 0.99 7.01 2.24
N GLN A 450 1.04 8.19 2.88
CA GLN A 450 0.22 8.46 4.06
C GLN A 450 -1.26 8.54 3.70
N LYS A 451 -1.58 9.12 2.53
CA LYS A 451 -2.96 9.18 2.04
C LYS A 451 -3.53 7.81 1.68
N LEU A 452 -2.66 6.82 1.45
CA LEU A 452 -3.09 5.46 1.16
C LEU A 452 -3.37 4.66 2.43
N LYS A 453 -2.74 5.04 3.54
CA LYS A 453 -3.00 4.44 4.86
C LYS A 453 -4.35 4.90 5.39
N GLY A 454 -4.97 4.09 6.23
CA GLY A 454 -6.13 4.51 7.00
C GLY A 454 -5.68 5.40 8.17
N GLU A 455 -6.52 6.34 8.56
CA GLU A 455 -6.31 7.08 9.80
C GLU A 455 -6.43 6.12 10.98
N SER A 456 -5.46 6.18 11.90
CA SER A 456 -5.48 5.43 13.15
C SER A 456 -5.12 6.36 14.32
N PRO A 457 -5.59 6.09 15.55
CA PRO A 457 -5.21 6.87 16.71
C PRO A 457 -3.68 7.00 16.87
N ALA A 458 -2.94 5.92 16.65
CA ALA A 458 -1.49 5.96 16.75
C ALA A 458 -0.85 6.87 15.68
N SER A 459 -1.38 6.92 14.45
CA SER A 459 -0.87 7.79 13.39
C SER A 459 -1.17 9.28 13.65
N GLU A 460 -2.30 9.57 14.28
CA GLU A 460 -2.63 10.93 14.73
C GLU A 460 -1.62 11.41 15.78
N TYR A 461 -1.35 10.58 16.80
CA TYR A 461 -0.37 10.90 17.83
C TYR A 461 1.07 10.94 17.31
N GLU A 462 1.42 10.17 16.25
CA GLU A 462 2.70 10.30 15.57
C GLU A 462 2.85 11.68 14.92
N THR A 463 1.80 12.19 14.30
CA THR A 463 1.77 13.54 13.71
C THR A 463 1.92 14.61 14.80
N ILE A 464 1.17 14.50 15.90
CA ILE A 464 1.28 15.40 17.05
C ILE A 464 2.70 15.41 17.61
N THR A 465 3.32 14.23 17.75
CA THR A 465 4.68 14.07 18.25
C THR A 465 5.70 14.73 17.31
N THR A 466 5.54 14.50 16.00
CA THR A 466 6.38 15.11 14.95
C THR A 466 6.30 16.63 14.98
N ASP A 467 5.12 17.19 15.14
CA ASP A 467 4.91 18.64 15.24
C ASP A 467 5.47 19.23 16.54
N ASP A 468 5.35 18.50 17.65
CA ASP A 468 5.86 18.93 18.95
C ASP A 468 7.39 19.01 19.01
N PHE A 469 8.07 18.08 18.32
CA PHE A 469 9.54 18.08 18.26
C PHE A 469 10.12 18.83 17.04
N GLY A 470 9.33 19.04 15.99
CA GLY A 470 9.77 19.67 14.73
C GLY A 470 10.59 18.76 13.83
N TYR A 471 10.64 17.44 14.11
CA TYR A 471 11.36 16.43 13.35
C TYR A 471 10.54 15.18 13.17
N ALA A 472 10.72 14.51 12.01
CA ALA A 472 10.07 13.21 11.73
C ALA A 472 10.64 12.10 12.61
N PHE A 473 9.76 11.30 13.21
CA PHE A 473 10.12 10.17 14.07
C PHE A 473 10.49 8.88 13.34
N SER A 474 10.68 8.94 12.02
CA SER A 474 11.25 7.86 11.21
C SER A 474 12.68 8.24 10.81
N PRO A 475 13.67 8.10 11.72
CA PRO A 475 15.05 8.50 11.44
C PRO A 475 15.67 7.64 10.34
N THR A 476 16.57 8.23 9.56
CA THR A 476 17.51 7.46 8.77
C THR A 476 18.63 6.99 9.68
N LEU A 477 18.87 5.68 9.70
CA LEU A 477 19.93 5.04 10.47
C LEU A 477 21.13 4.78 9.55
N ILE A 478 22.31 5.22 9.94
CA ILE A 478 23.56 4.95 9.23
C ILE A 478 24.48 4.21 10.18
N LEU A 479 24.88 3.00 9.82
CA LEU A 479 25.81 2.18 10.58
C LEU A 479 27.19 2.21 9.96
N THR A 480 28.21 2.24 10.81
CA THR A 480 29.63 2.04 10.45
C THR A 480 30.32 1.18 11.50
N PRO A 481 31.24 0.25 11.12
CA PRO A 481 31.95 -0.60 12.07
C PRO A 481 32.94 0.18 12.95
N GLU A 482 33.51 1.27 12.47
CA GLU A 482 34.62 1.94 13.14
C GLU A 482 34.22 3.34 13.65
N LYS A 483 34.56 3.64 14.92
CA LYS A 483 34.27 4.93 15.55
C LYS A 483 34.92 6.10 14.80
N LYS A 484 36.12 5.93 14.27
CA LYS A 484 36.84 6.97 13.54
C LYS A 484 36.12 7.46 12.28
N ASP A 485 35.31 6.60 11.67
CA ASP A 485 34.57 6.91 10.44
C ASP A 485 33.40 7.86 10.67
N LEU A 486 32.94 7.99 11.92
CA LEU A 486 31.83 8.88 12.27
C LEU A 486 32.10 10.34 11.89
N PHE A 487 33.33 10.80 12.05
CA PHE A 487 33.69 12.16 11.69
C PHE A 487 33.58 12.41 10.19
N ASP A 488 34.12 11.50 9.39
CA ASP A 488 34.04 11.57 7.92
C ASP A 488 32.58 11.52 7.42
N ILE A 489 31.75 10.70 8.04
CA ILE A 489 30.32 10.63 7.74
C ILE A 489 29.63 11.97 8.05
N HIS A 490 29.91 12.59 9.21
CA HIS A 490 29.35 13.89 9.56
C HIS A 490 29.76 14.99 8.58
N VAL A 491 31.03 15.06 8.23
CA VAL A 491 31.56 16.03 7.25
C VAL A 491 30.91 15.84 5.88
N ALA A 492 30.71 14.58 5.45
CA ALA A 492 30.05 14.30 4.18
C ALA A 492 28.56 14.72 4.20
N LEU A 493 27.85 14.44 5.30
CA LEU A 493 26.45 14.85 5.46
C LEU A 493 26.30 16.37 5.46
N GLU A 494 27.17 17.12 6.14
CA GLU A 494 27.16 18.59 6.10
C GLU A 494 27.40 19.12 4.68
N LYS A 495 28.37 18.57 3.98
CA LYS A 495 28.64 18.93 2.57
C LYS A 495 27.43 18.67 1.67
N ILE A 496 26.77 17.50 1.81
CA ILE A 496 25.57 17.15 1.05
C ILE A 496 24.43 18.13 1.38
N LYS A 497 24.28 18.50 2.67
CA LYS A 497 23.30 19.46 3.14
C LYS A 497 23.48 20.83 2.50
N GLU A 498 24.73 21.32 2.46
CA GLU A 498 25.08 22.61 1.82
C GLU A 498 24.81 22.59 0.31
N GLU A 499 25.22 21.51 -0.39
CA GLU A 499 24.97 21.33 -1.83
C GLU A 499 23.47 21.23 -2.17
N SER A 500 22.66 20.65 -1.30
CA SER A 500 21.21 20.48 -1.50
C SER A 500 20.40 21.72 -1.14
N GLY A 501 20.95 22.63 -0.33
CA GLY A 501 20.33 23.88 0.12
C GLY A 501 18.92 23.63 0.72
N ASP A 502 17.94 24.43 0.32
CA ASP A 502 16.56 24.33 0.84
C ASP A 502 15.84 23.03 0.48
N GLN A 503 16.39 22.23 -0.45
CA GLN A 503 15.79 20.97 -0.83
C GLN A 503 16.25 19.80 0.04
N THR A 504 17.27 20.00 0.88
CA THR A 504 17.80 18.94 1.74
C THR A 504 16.75 18.38 2.68
N ILE A 505 16.83 17.08 2.90
CA ILE A 505 16.10 16.37 3.94
C ILE A 505 16.96 16.07 5.16
N ILE A 506 18.26 16.40 5.09
CA ILE A 506 19.19 16.23 6.19
C ILE A 506 18.93 17.32 7.22
N GLY A 507 18.36 16.93 8.36
CA GLY A 507 18.13 17.81 9.50
C GLY A 507 19.21 17.68 10.57
N LEU A 508 18.84 17.15 11.74
CA LEU A 508 19.76 16.91 12.85
C LEU A 508 20.48 15.58 12.71
N GLN A 509 21.74 15.55 13.06
CA GLN A 509 22.63 14.39 13.03
C GLN A 509 23.05 14.07 14.47
N TYR A 510 22.77 12.85 14.93
CA TYR A 510 23.15 12.40 16.27
C TYR A 510 24.05 11.17 16.17
N SER A 511 25.25 11.23 16.71
CA SER A 511 26.18 10.10 16.85
C SER A 511 27.12 10.31 18.03
N LEU A 512 27.91 9.29 18.37
CA LEU A 512 28.94 9.43 19.41
C LEU A 512 30.02 10.44 19.04
N ASN A 513 30.19 10.77 17.75
CA ASN A 513 31.15 11.77 17.31
C ASN A 513 30.87 13.17 17.91
N MET A 514 29.59 13.49 18.16
CA MET A 514 29.23 14.78 18.77
C MET A 514 29.92 15.03 20.13
N PHE A 515 30.36 13.98 20.79
CA PHE A 515 31.02 14.01 22.09
C PHE A 515 32.53 13.77 21.98
N SER A 516 33.08 13.72 20.74
CA SER A 516 34.50 13.49 20.50
C SER A 516 35.33 14.75 20.64
N LEU A 517 36.63 14.56 20.87
CA LEU A 517 37.58 15.65 20.90
C LEU A 517 37.77 16.28 19.51
N ASP A 518 37.73 15.48 18.46
CA ASP A 518 37.86 15.95 17.06
C ASP A 518 36.73 16.92 16.70
N GLU A 519 35.50 16.61 17.10
CA GLU A 519 34.35 17.48 16.89
C GLU A 519 34.48 18.79 17.68
N TYR A 520 34.96 18.74 18.91
CA TYR A 520 35.27 19.92 19.72
C TYR A 520 36.32 20.80 19.03
N GLU A 521 37.46 20.24 18.62
CA GLU A 521 38.52 21.02 17.95
C GLU A 521 38.03 21.65 16.65
N SER A 522 37.15 20.97 15.89
CA SER A 522 36.59 21.51 14.66
C SER A 522 35.73 22.78 14.88
N LYS A 523 35.12 22.93 16.04
CA LYS A 523 34.17 24.01 16.41
C LYS A 523 34.79 25.09 17.33
N LYS A 524 35.88 24.77 17.99
CA LYS A 524 36.55 25.56 19.02
C LYS A 524 36.81 26.98 18.58
N GLU A 525 37.36 27.18 17.36
CA GLU A 525 37.67 28.51 16.83
C GLU A 525 36.43 29.36 16.61
N VAL A 526 35.35 28.78 16.06
CA VAL A 526 34.07 29.50 15.84
C VAL A 526 33.46 29.93 17.19
N ILE A 527 33.44 29.01 18.15
CA ILE A 527 32.91 29.28 19.48
C ILE A 527 33.77 30.34 20.20
N ALA A 528 35.09 30.34 20.01
CA ALA A 528 35.98 31.35 20.54
C ALA A 528 35.69 32.73 19.94
N ARG A 529 35.41 32.83 18.63
CA ARG A 529 35.01 34.09 18.00
C ARG A 529 33.65 34.58 18.56
N ILE A 530 32.64 33.73 18.62
CA ILE A 530 31.33 34.06 19.22
C ILE A 530 31.52 34.55 20.67
N ARG A 531 32.39 33.88 21.44
CA ARG A 531 32.74 34.28 22.81
C ARG A 531 33.37 35.64 22.85
N ASN A 532 34.37 35.96 22.00
CA ASN A 532 35.02 37.24 21.95
C ASN A 532 34.04 38.38 21.59
N ILE A 533 33.19 38.15 20.54
CA ILE A 533 32.12 39.09 20.15
C ILE A 533 31.20 39.35 21.34
N PHE A 534 30.87 38.34 22.11
CA PHE A 534 30.01 38.45 23.29
C PHE A 534 30.67 39.31 24.38
N TYR A 535 31.95 39.04 24.72
CA TYR A 535 32.62 39.77 25.78
C TYR A 535 32.91 41.20 25.40
N GLU A 536 33.24 41.49 24.16
CA GLU A 536 33.47 42.88 23.66
C GLU A 536 32.21 43.72 23.65
N ASN A 537 31.02 43.09 23.59
CA ASN A 537 29.74 43.78 23.47
C ASN A 537 28.77 43.48 24.63
N THR A 538 29.32 43.12 25.81
CA THR A 538 28.50 42.64 26.95
C THR A 538 27.39 43.62 27.35
N ASP A 539 27.62 44.93 27.32
CA ASP A 539 26.63 45.93 27.73
C ASP A 539 25.47 46.04 26.74
N ILE A 540 25.74 45.95 25.45
CA ILE A 540 24.73 45.95 24.38
C ILE A 540 23.88 44.69 24.49
N ILE A 541 24.49 43.53 24.64
CA ILE A 541 23.82 42.24 24.73
C ILE A 541 22.99 42.13 26.00
N LYS A 542 23.51 42.65 27.13
CA LYS A 542 22.76 42.70 28.39
C LYS A 542 21.52 43.57 28.30
N PHE A 543 21.62 44.69 27.58
CA PHE A 543 20.49 45.58 27.33
C PHE A 543 19.44 44.89 26.41
N SER A 544 19.89 44.23 25.36
CA SER A 544 19.01 43.59 24.36
C SER A 544 18.35 42.28 24.85
N LEU A 545 19.08 41.45 25.58
CA LEU A 545 18.60 40.12 26.03
C LEU A 545 18.05 40.09 27.46
N GLY A 546 18.35 41.12 28.28
CA GLY A 546 18.03 41.10 29.70
C GLY A 546 19.07 40.33 30.54
N LYS A 547 19.03 40.54 31.88
CA LYS A 547 20.06 40.01 32.78
C LYS A 547 20.16 38.50 32.85
N ASP A 548 19.03 37.84 32.85
CA ASP A 548 18.97 36.36 32.99
C ASP A 548 19.46 35.62 31.73
N ARG A 549 19.01 36.06 30.55
CA ARG A 549 19.46 35.49 29.26
C ARG A 549 20.94 35.77 29.01
N ASN A 550 21.43 36.94 29.40
CA ASN A 550 22.85 37.29 29.32
C ASN A 550 23.70 36.35 30.18
N ASN A 551 23.28 36.04 31.42
CA ASN A 551 23.99 35.11 32.29
C ASN A 551 24.01 33.69 31.73
N ASN A 552 22.90 33.24 31.12
CA ASN A 552 22.82 31.92 30.46
C ASN A 552 23.74 31.89 29.24
N PHE A 553 23.76 32.93 28.40
CA PHE A 553 24.62 33.00 27.22
C PHE A 553 26.11 33.02 27.61
N LYS A 554 26.46 33.70 28.68
CA LYS A 554 27.84 33.69 29.24
C LYS A 554 28.31 32.31 29.62
N LYS A 555 27.42 31.46 30.16
CA LYS A 555 27.75 30.06 30.47
C LYS A 555 27.88 29.22 29.20
N LEU A 556 27.07 29.52 28.19
CA LEU A 556 27.04 28.75 26.93
C LEU A 556 28.31 29.00 26.08
N VAL A 557 28.86 30.20 26.04
CA VAL A 557 30.06 30.51 25.25
C VAL A 557 31.38 30.04 25.91
N ASN A 558 31.35 29.71 27.21
CA ASN A 558 32.50 29.15 27.94
C ASN A 558 32.42 27.60 27.94
N VAL A 559 32.59 27.02 26.77
CA VAL A 559 32.41 25.61 26.54
C VAL A 559 33.66 24.81 26.91
N GLU A 560 33.49 23.74 27.65
CA GLU A 560 34.49 22.68 27.86
C GLU A 560 34.21 21.46 26.99
N PRO A 561 35.26 20.74 26.53
CA PRO A 561 35.04 19.49 25.78
C PRO A 561 34.27 18.48 26.61
N PHE A 562 33.55 17.57 25.90
CA PHE A 562 32.94 16.41 26.56
C PHE A 562 34.03 15.44 27.04
N ASP A 563 33.84 14.88 28.23
CA ASP A 563 34.62 13.73 28.67
C ASP A 563 33.99 12.45 28.12
N GLU A 564 34.60 11.87 27.10
CA GLU A 564 34.10 10.66 26.43
C GLU A 564 33.91 9.47 27.41
N LYS A 565 34.70 9.42 28.48
CA LYS A 565 34.61 8.36 29.50
C LYS A 565 33.36 8.52 30.39
N ARG A 566 32.76 9.70 30.39
CA ARG A 566 31.57 10.03 31.20
C ARG A 566 30.28 10.10 30.40
N ILE A 567 30.29 9.63 29.14
CA ILE A 567 29.06 9.57 28.35
C ILE A 567 28.06 8.67 29.10
N PRO A 568 26.82 9.14 29.39
CA PRO A 568 25.81 8.35 30.06
C PRO A 568 25.51 7.06 29.30
N VAL A 569 25.41 5.95 30.02
CA VAL A 569 25.24 4.60 29.44
C VAL A 569 24.01 4.53 28.52
N ASN A 570 22.90 5.19 28.92
CA ASN A 570 21.68 5.22 28.11
C ASN A 570 21.90 5.99 26.79
N LEU A 571 22.65 7.07 26.81
CA LEU A 571 22.99 7.84 25.61
C LEU A 571 23.93 7.03 24.68
N ALA A 572 24.92 6.36 25.24
CA ALA A 572 25.81 5.49 24.47
C ALA A 572 25.06 4.34 23.82
N LYS A 573 24.10 3.71 24.52
CA LYS A 573 23.26 2.62 23.99
C LYS A 573 22.36 3.07 22.83
N LYS A 574 21.89 4.33 22.83
CA LYS A 574 21.09 4.88 21.73
C LYS A 574 21.88 5.05 20.43
N LEU A 575 23.20 5.27 20.54
CA LEU A 575 24.11 5.63 19.45
C LEU A 575 25.04 4.47 19.07
N ARG A 576 24.67 3.24 19.47
CA ARG A 576 25.32 1.99 19.08
C ARG A 576 24.27 0.95 18.70
N ALA A 577 24.69 0.05 17.80
CA ALA A 577 23.90 -1.10 17.39
C ALA A 577 24.84 -2.31 17.42
N GLU A 578 24.75 -3.13 18.45
CA GLU A 578 25.70 -4.20 18.75
C GLU A 578 27.14 -3.66 18.78
N ASP A 579 28.01 -4.13 17.89
CA ASP A 579 29.40 -3.69 17.78
C ASP A 579 29.58 -2.47 16.88
N ASP A 580 28.54 -2.07 16.11
CA ASP A 580 28.59 -0.96 15.16
C ASP A 580 28.22 0.38 15.83
N TYR A 581 28.70 1.46 15.21
CA TYR A 581 28.40 2.84 15.58
C TYR A 581 27.27 3.37 14.71
N LEU A 582 26.37 4.11 15.33
CA LEU A 582 25.13 4.59 14.72
C LEU A 582 25.16 6.12 14.56
N VAL A 583 24.81 6.57 13.35
CA VAL A 583 24.40 7.95 13.09
C VAL A 583 22.89 7.97 12.89
N LEU A 584 22.17 8.71 13.73
CA LEU A 584 20.75 9.00 13.61
C LEU A 584 20.58 10.29 12.84
N LEU A 585 19.97 10.22 11.68
CA LEU A 585 19.64 11.38 10.87
C LEU A 585 18.14 11.68 10.98
N LEU A 586 17.79 12.80 11.58
CA LEU A 586 16.40 13.27 11.70
C LEU A 586 16.09 14.25 10.58
N SER A 587 14.97 14.06 9.92
CA SER A 587 14.50 14.99 8.88
C SER A 587 13.54 16.02 9.49
N PRO A 588 13.58 17.29 9.03
CA PRO A 588 12.65 18.31 9.48
C PRO A 588 11.19 17.92 9.22
N SER A 589 10.26 18.33 10.09
CA SER A 589 8.83 17.95 9.98
C SER A 589 8.15 18.47 8.71
N ASP A 590 8.61 19.60 8.16
CA ASP A 590 8.13 20.13 6.88
C ASP A 590 8.65 19.37 5.66
N LYS A 591 9.70 18.56 5.81
CA LYS A 591 10.30 17.66 4.83
C LYS A 591 9.85 16.21 5.05
N ASN A 592 8.58 16.03 5.35
CA ASN A 592 8.04 14.68 5.56
C ASN A 592 8.23 13.78 4.33
N PHE A 593 8.44 12.48 4.57
CA PHE A 593 8.67 11.47 3.53
C PHE A 593 7.40 11.02 2.81
N PHE A 594 6.28 11.65 3.07
CA PHE A 594 5.02 11.33 2.39
C PHE A 594 4.98 11.92 0.97
N ARG A 595 5.81 12.93 0.69
CA ARG A 595 5.94 13.52 -0.65
C ARG A 595 7.05 12.82 -1.43
N VAL A 596 6.72 12.27 -2.58
CA VAL A 596 7.67 11.59 -3.48
C VAL A 596 8.93 12.40 -3.76
N LYS A 597 8.80 13.72 -3.90
CA LYS A 597 9.97 14.60 -4.09
C LYS A 597 10.98 14.43 -2.96
N ASN A 598 10.51 14.30 -1.72
CA ASN A 598 11.38 14.13 -0.56
C ASN A 598 11.97 12.72 -0.50
N ILE A 599 11.22 11.70 -0.96
CA ILE A 599 11.72 10.31 -1.05
C ILE A 599 12.89 10.21 -2.05
N TYR A 600 12.72 10.78 -3.26
CA TYR A 600 13.80 10.81 -4.26
C TYR A 600 14.96 11.71 -3.84
N GLN A 601 14.69 12.77 -3.08
CA GLN A 601 15.76 13.59 -2.51
C GLN A 601 16.56 12.80 -1.46
N LEU A 602 15.90 12.00 -0.61
CA LEU A 602 16.54 11.06 0.31
C LEU A 602 17.45 10.08 -0.43
N GLU A 603 16.92 9.44 -1.44
CA GLU A 603 17.67 8.46 -2.26
C GLU A 603 18.92 9.10 -2.87
N LYS A 604 18.78 10.30 -3.43
CA LYS A 604 19.89 11.07 -4.00
C LYS A 604 20.96 11.42 -2.95
N GLU A 605 20.55 11.91 -1.76
CA GLU A 605 21.46 12.30 -0.69
C GLU A 605 22.17 11.08 -0.08
N VAL A 606 21.45 9.97 0.13
CA VAL A 606 22.02 8.70 0.57
C VAL A 606 22.96 8.12 -0.49
N GLY A 607 22.61 8.20 -1.77
CA GLY A 607 23.48 7.77 -2.87
C GLY A 607 24.80 8.55 -2.91
N LYS A 608 24.74 9.89 -2.74
CA LYS A 608 25.94 10.74 -2.63
C LYS A 608 26.79 10.35 -1.42
N LEU A 609 26.16 10.12 -0.25
CA LEU A 609 26.87 9.70 0.95
C LEU A 609 27.62 8.39 0.72
N LYS A 610 26.94 7.37 0.20
CA LYS A 610 27.55 6.08 -0.10
C LYS A 610 28.73 6.19 -1.07
N HIS A 611 28.61 7.03 -2.10
CA HIS A 611 29.68 7.29 -3.05
C HIS A 611 30.90 7.92 -2.38
N MET A 612 30.71 8.99 -1.59
CA MET A 612 31.78 9.68 -0.86
C MET A 612 32.47 8.75 0.16
N MET A 613 31.71 7.90 0.85
CA MET A 613 32.26 6.95 1.82
C MET A 613 33.03 5.83 1.12
N LYS A 614 32.57 5.37 -0.03
CA LYS A 614 33.28 4.36 -0.85
C LYS A 614 34.64 4.87 -1.34
N GLU A 615 34.74 6.15 -1.74
CA GLU A 615 36.01 6.78 -2.13
C GLU A 615 37.02 6.80 -0.98
N LYS A 616 36.56 6.86 0.26
CA LYS A 616 37.36 6.82 1.49
C LYS A 616 37.57 5.42 2.05
N ASN A 617 37.12 4.35 1.37
CA ASN A 617 37.08 2.98 1.86
C ASN A 617 36.34 2.80 3.21
N ILE A 618 35.33 3.64 3.47
CA ILE A 618 34.50 3.56 4.66
C ILE A 618 33.25 2.74 4.34
N LYS A 619 33.00 1.68 5.11
CA LYS A 619 31.78 0.89 4.99
C LYS A 619 30.64 1.58 5.72
N VAL A 620 29.56 1.87 5.01
CA VAL A 620 28.32 2.40 5.59
C VAL A 620 27.14 1.54 5.16
N SER A 621 26.23 1.28 6.10
CA SER A 621 24.94 0.63 5.84
C SER A 621 23.82 1.58 6.26
N VAL A 622 22.85 1.84 5.37
CA VAL A 622 21.79 2.85 5.58
C VAL A 622 20.44 2.19 5.64
N LEU A 623 19.66 2.52 6.66
CA LEU A 623 18.27 2.12 6.84
C LEU A 623 17.34 3.32 6.81
N ASN A 624 16.45 3.34 5.84
CA ASN A 624 15.23 4.15 5.87
C ASN A 624 14.16 3.44 5.03
N GLU A 625 12.98 3.24 5.58
CA GLU A 625 11.89 2.51 4.94
C GLU A 625 11.38 3.21 3.67
N ASN A 626 11.55 4.52 3.58
CA ASN A 626 11.13 5.28 2.40
C ASN A 626 12.03 5.03 1.17
N LEU A 627 13.25 4.49 1.34
CA LEU A 627 14.07 4.03 0.22
C LEU A 627 13.45 2.79 -0.45
N ILE A 628 12.80 1.91 0.33
CA ILE A 628 12.01 0.80 -0.21
C ILE A 628 10.84 1.33 -1.04
N ALA A 629 10.19 2.39 -0.57
CA ALA A 629 9.09 3.01 -1.30
C ALA A 629 9.55 3.62 -2.63
N ALA A 630 10.74 4.23 -2.70
CA ALA A 630 11.33 4.73 -3.95
C ALA A 630 11.52 3.59 -4.96
N GLU A 631 12.14 2.50 -4.54
CA GLU A 631 12.38 1.31 -5.38
C GLU A 631 11.07 0.72 -5.93
N ILE A 632 10.04 0.62 -5.09
CA ILE A 632 8.70 0.16 -5.52
C ILE A 632 8.13 1.09 -6.59
N LEU A 633 8.22 2.40 -6.41
CA LEU A 633 7.70 3.38 -7.37
C LEU A 633 8.41 3.32 -8.71
N ASP A 634 9.73 3.19 -8.71
CA ASP A 634 10.52 3.09 -9.94
C ASP A 634 10.23 1.79 -10.68
N TRP A 635 10.13 0.69 -9.94
CA TRP A 635 9.74 -0.59 -10.51
C TRP A 635 8.36 -0.53 -11.18
N VAL A 636 7.36 0.08 -10.49
CA VAL A 636 6.00 0.24 -11.02
C VAL A 636 5.98 1.08 -12.30
N LYS A 637 6.74 2.17 -12.35
CA LYS A 637 6.82 3.05 -13.53
C LYS A 637 7.46 2.34 -14.73
N GLU A 638 8.52 1.58 -14.49
CA GLU A 638 9.28 0.92 -15.55
C GLU A 638 8.55 -0.34 -16.07
N LYS A 639 8.11 -1.20 -15.16
CA LYS A 639 7.60 -2.54 -15.52
C LYS A 639 6.07 -2.58 -15.72
N GLY A 640 5.34 -1.65 -15.13
CA GLY A 640 3.87 -1.61 -15.25
C GLY A 640 3.35 -1.55 -16.68
N PRO A 641 3.79 -0.61 -17.53
CA PRO A 641 3.38 -0.53 -18.93
C PRO A 641 3.76 -1.79 -19.75
N MET A 642 4.94 -2.36 -19.47
CA MET A 642 5.40 -3.59 -20.10
C MET A 642 4.49 -4.78 -19.78
N ALA A 643 4.15 -4.95 -18.51
CA ALA A 643 3.24 -6.01 -18.07
C ALA A 643 1.86 -5.90 -18.73
N MET A 644 1.33 -4.67 -18.86
CA MET A 644 0.08 -4.42 -19.56
C MET A 644 0.16 -4.77 -21.06
N GLY A 645 1.24 -4.39 -21.72
CA GLY A 645 1.48 -4.72 -23.14
C GLY A 645 1.55 -6.24 -23.37
N ILE A 646 2.25 -6.98 -22.50
CA ILE A 646 2.35 -8.43 -22.57
C ILE A 646 0.97 -9.07 -22.32
N ALA A 647 0.19 -8.57 -21.35
CA ALA A 647 -1.16 -9.03 -21.07
C ALA A 647 -2.06 -8.91 -22.29
N PHE A 648 -2.07 -7.76 -22.94
CA PHE A 648 -2.82 -7.57 -24.20
C PHE A 648 -2.38 -8.53 -25.31
N ALA A 649 -1.08 -8.70 -25.50
CA ALA A 649 -0.53 -9.57 -26.52
C ALA A 649 -0.91 -11.05 -26.27
N MET A 650 -0.82 -11.52 -25.05
CA MET A 650 -1.18 -12.90 -24.67
C MET A 650 -2.67 -13.18 -24.86
N VAL A 651 -3.53 -12.27 -24.39
CA VAL A 651 -4.98 -12.40 -24.59
C VAL A 651 -5.31 -12.41 -26.08
N PHE A 652 -4.72 -11.52 -26.87
CA PHE A 652 -4.93 -11.49 -28.31
C PHE A 652 -4.46 -12.77 -28.99
N LEU A 653 -3.29 -13.30 -28.60
CA LEU A 653 -2.76 -14.56 -29.13
C LEU A 653 -3.72 -15.75 -28.84
N ILE A 654 -4.22 -15.85 -27.62
CA ILE A 654 -5.17 -16.92 -27.24
C ILE A 654 -6.45 -16.80 -28.09
N LEU A 655 -6.95 -15.57 -28.30
CA LEU A 655 -8.11 -15.35 -29.16
C LEU A 655 -7.84 -15.77 -30.62
N VAL A 656 -6.64 -15.51 -31.15
CA VAL A 656 -6.26 -15.93 -32.52
C VAL A 656 -6.26 -17.45 -32.62
N VAL A 657 -5.72 -18.15 -31.63
CA VAL A 657 -5.70 -19.61 -31.60
C VAL A 657 -7.12 -20.19 -31.48
N ASP A 658 -7.97 -19.62 -30.60
CA ASP A 658 -9.33 -20.13 -30.38
C ASP A 658 -10.26 -19.84 -31.58
N LEU A 659 -10.28 -18.62 -32.10
CA LEU A 659 -11.16 -18.21 -33.19
C LEU A 659 -10.61 -18.57 -34.57
N GLN A 660 -9.34 -19.00 -34.68
CA GLN A 660 -8.63 -19.35 -35.92
C GLN A 660 -8.77 -18.28 -37.02
N SER A 661 -8.91 -17.02 -36.63
CA SER A 661 -9.12 -15.89 -37.54
C SER A 661 -8.68 -14.59 -36.88
N ILE A 662 -7.63 -13.97 -37.40
CA ILE A 662 -7.14 -12.68 -36.94
C ILE A 662 -8.24 -11.61 -36.97
N ARG A 663 -9.09 -11.61 -38.02
CA ARG A 663 -10.19 -10.63 -38.13
C ARG A 663 -11.24 -10.80 -37.03
N LEU A 664 -11.61 -12.04 -36.69
CA LEU A 664 -12.53 -12.31 -35.60
C LEU A 664 -11.93 -11.95 -34.25
N SER A 665 -10.65 -12.25 -34.08
CA SER A 665 -9.91 -11.91 -32.86
C SER A 665 -9.84 -10.40 -32.64
N VAL A 666 -9.58 -9.62 -33.69
CA VAL A 666 -9.61 -8.15 -33.62
C VAL A 666 -11.02 -7.63 -33.26
N ILE A 667 -12.08 -8.19 -33.87
CA ILE A 667 -13.46 -7.81 -33.54
C ILE A 667 -13.82 -8.10 -32.10
N THR A 668 -13.36 -9.24 -31.56
CA THR A 668 -13.62 -9.66 -30.18
C THR A 668 -12.76 -8.87 -29.18
N PHE A 669 -11.53 -8.51 -29.55
CA PHE A 669 -10.59 -7.82 -28.70
C PHE A 669 -10.85 -6.29 -28.62
N LEU A 670 -11.32 -5.66 -29.72
CA LEU A 670 -11.48 -4.21 -29.83
C LEU A 670 -12.38 -3.61 -28.74
N PRO A 671 -13.52 -4.20 -28.35
CA PRO A 671 -14.36 -3.69 -27.25
C PRO A 671 -13.65 -3.68 -25.91
N LEU A 672 -12.81 -4.70 -25.62
CA LEU A 672 -11.99 -4.72 -24.40
C LEU A 672 -11.00 -3.55 -24.41
N PHE A 673 -10.25 -3.39 -25.51
CA PHE A 673 -9.28 -2.30 -25.66
C PHE A 673 -9.94 -0.93 -25.50
N THR A 674 -11.10 -0.74 -26.13
CA THR A 674 -11.90 0.50 -26.01
C THR A 674 -12.38 0.73 -24.58
N GLY A 675 -12.85 -0.32 -23.91
CA GLY A 675 -13.31 -0.26 -22.52
C GLY A 675 -12.21 0.16 -21.55
N ILE A 676 -11.01 -0.39 -21.73
CA ILE A 676 -9.84 -0.04 -20.88
C ILE A 676 -9.36 1.38 -21.16
N ALA A 677 -9.30 1.79 -22.43
CA ALA A 677 -8.97 3.18 -22.79
C ALA A 677 -9.99 4.18 -22.18
N LEU A 678 -11.28 3.82 -22.23
CA LEU A 678 -12.34 4.62 -21.63
C LEU A 678 -12.25 4.64 -20.09
N THR A 679 -11.83 3.54 -19.46
CA THR A 679 -11.53 3.50 -18.02
C THR A 679 -10.46 4.52 -17.67
N GLY A 680 -9.34 4.54 -18.39
CA GLY A 680 -8.27 5.50 -18.18
C GLY A 680 -8.73 6.95 -18.41
N ALA A 681 -9.52 7.20 -19.45
CA ALA A 681 -10.11 8.52 -19.70
C ALA A 681 -11.02 8.99 -18.56
N LEU A 682 -11.89 8.11 -18.05
CA LEU A 682 -12.76 8.43 -16.91
C LEU A 682 -11.96 8.62 -15.64
N MET A 683 -10.88 7.85 -15.41
CA MET A 683 -9.96 8.08 -14.28
C MET A 683 -9.36 9.48 -14.36
N SER A 684 -8.92 9.92 -15.55
CA SER A 684 -8.41 11.28 -15.74
C SER A 684 -9.48 12.35 -15.45
N VAL A 685 -10.69 12.18 -15.98
CA VAL A 685 -11.80 13.14 -15.80
C VAL A 685 -12.27 13.23 -14.35
N PHE A 686 -12.42 12.09 -13.66
CA PHE A 686 -12.86 12.03 -12.27
C PHE A 686 -11.71 12.15 -11.25
N ASN A 687 -10.49 12.43 -11.72
CA ASN A 687 -9.29 12.51 -10.87
C ASN A 687 -9.07 11.27 -9.99
N VAL A 688 -9.41 10.09 -10.50
CA VAL A 688 -9.11 8.82 -9.85
C VAL A 688 -7.65 8.48 -10.09
N LYS A 689 -6.85 8.54 -9.04
CA LYS A 689 -5.39 8.39 -9.14
C LYS A 689 -4.96 6.93 -9.12
N LEU A 690 -3.93 6.61 -9.89
CA LEU A 690 -3.18 5.37 -9.72
C LEU A 690 -2.30 5.44 -8.48
N ASN A 691 -2.03 4.29 -7.87
CA ASN A 691 -1.07 4.13 -6.78
C ASN A 691 -0.45 2.73 -6.86
N PHE A 692 0.54 2.44 -6.02
CA PHE A 692 1.26 1.16 -6.04
C PHE A 692 0.37 -0.06 -5.69
N ILE A 693 -0.77 0.14 -5.02
CA ILE A 693 -1.71 -0.93 -4.67
C ILE A 693 -2.67 -1.21 -5.82
N ASN A 694 -3.28 -0.17 -6.42
CA ASN A 694 -4.32 -0.36 -7.43
C ASN A 694 -3.77 -0.62 -8.84
N ILE A 695 -2.50 -0.29 -9.12
CA ILE A 695 -1.91 -0.47 -10.46
C ILE A 695 -1.83 -1.94 -10.88
N VAL A 696 -1.65 -2.87 -9.93
CA VAL A 696 -1.67 -4.31 -10.18
C VAL A 696 -3.02 -4.79 -10.76
N MET A 697 -4.06 -4.00 -10.53
CA MET A 697 -5.40 -4.32 -11.04
C MET A 697 -5.58 -4.01 -12.52
N LEU A 698 -4.74 -3.17 -13.13
CA LEU A 698 -4.88 -2.83 -14.56
C LEU A 698 -4.73 -4.06 -15.48
N PRO A 699 -3.68 -4.90 -15.37
CA PRO A 699 -3.63 -6.16 -16.10
C PRO A 699 -4.80 -7.09 -15.75
N SER A 700 -5.23 -7.10 -14.47
CA SER A 700 -6.34 -7.94 -14.02
C SER A 700 -7.65 -7.61 -14.73
N ILE A 701 -7.94 -6.31 -14.96
CA ILE A 701 -9.13 -5.87 -15.72
C ILE A 701 -9.13 -6.48 -17.13
N VAL A 702 -7.96 -6.59 -17.78
CA VAL A 702 -7.84 -7.21 -19.11
C VAL A 702 -8.31 -8.66 -19.05
N GLY A 703 -7.81 -9.43 -18.09
CA GLY A 703 -8.18 -10.85 -17.93
C GLY A 703 -9.65 -11.07 -17.60
N ILE A 704 -10.21 -10.21 -16.73
CA ILE A 704 -11.60 -10.34 -16.27
C ILE A 704 -12.60 -9.97 -17.36
N MET A 705 -12.36 -8.88 -18.06
CA MET A 705 -13.36 -8.29 -18.94
C MET A 705 -13.37 -8.91 -20.34
N ILE A 706 -12.28 -9.59 -20.76
CA ILE A 706 -12.27 -10.32 -22.02
C ILE A 706 -13.30 -11.44 -22.05
N ASP A 707 -13.61 -12.03 -20.90
CA ASP A 707 -14.56 -13.15 -20.76
C ASP A 707 -15.94 -12.78 -21.31
N HIS A 708 -16.42 -11.57 -21.06
CA HIS A 708 -17.69 -11.07 -21.62
C HIS A 708 -17.67 -11.09 -23.17
N CYS A 709 -16.55 -10.67 -23.75
CA CYS A 709 -16.39 -10.67 -25.20
C CYS A 709 -16.30 -12.12 -25.76
N ILE A 710 -15.62 -13.02 -25.06
CA ILE A 710 -15.46 -14.43 -25.44
C ILE A 710 -16.82 -15.15 -25.43
N TYR A 711 -17.54 -15.06 -24.30
CA TYR A 711 -18.86 -15.71 -24.18
C TYR A 711 -19.84 -15.21 -25.26
N LEU A 712 -19.88 -13.90 -25.50
CA LEU A 712 -20.79 -13.33 -26.51
C LEU A 712 -20.35 -13.67 -27.94
N SER A 713 -19.06 -13.63 -28.25
CA SER A 713 -18.53 -13.98 -29.59
C SER A 713 -18.80 -15.45 -29.92
N HIS A 714 -18.51 -16.39 -29.03
CA HIS A 714 -18.82 -17.80 -29.24
C HIS A 714 -20.33 -18.05 -29.46
N HIS A 715 -21.16 -17.38 -28.68
CA HIS A 715 -22.60 -17.51 -28.82
C HIS A 715 -23.11 -16.94 -30.15
N ILE A 716 -22.53 -15.80 -30.61
CA ILE A 716 -22.87 -15.23 -31.95
C ILE A 716 -22.42 -16.18 -33.08
N LEU A 717 -21.26 -16.80 -32.94
CA LEU A 717 -20.70 -17.71 -33.95
C LEU A 717 -21.41 -19.07 -34.02
N ASP A 718 -21.94 -19.53 -32.91
CA ASP A 718 -22.71 -20.83 -32.86
C ASP A 718 -24.10 -20.71 -33.50
N TYR A 719 -24.66 -19.53 -33.74
CA TYR A 719 -25.96 -19.30 -34.38
C TYR A 719 -25.80 -18.81 -35.84
N SER A 720 -26.71 -19.26 -36.71
CA SER A 720 -26.81 -18.80 -38.11
C SER A 720 -27.46 -17.39 -38.23
N LYS A 721 -27.60 -16.85 -39.45
CA LYS A 721 -28.07 -15.48 -39.77
C LYS A 721 -29.07 -14.86 -38.78
N GLY A 722 -28.82 -13.63 -38.28
CA GLY A 722 -29.64 -12.93 -37.27
C GLY A 722 -29.21 -13.18 -35.84
N ALA A 723 -28.08 -13.79 -35.62
CA ALA A 723 -27.58 -14.28 -34.33
C ALA A 723 -27.23 -13.25 -33.28
N SER A 724 -26.79 -12.03 -33.69
CA SER A 724 -26.24 -11.05 -32.74
C SER A 724 -27.27 -10.62 -31.68
N ILE A 725 -28.51 -10.31 -32.08
CA ILE A 725 -29.56 -9.92 -31.14
C ILE A 725 -30.05 -11.09 -30.30
N LYS A 726 -30.27 -12.22 -30.90
CA LYS A 726 -30.68 -13.41 -30.15
C LYS A 726 -29.62 -13.78 -29.13
N SER A 727 -28.35 -13.73 -29.53
CA SER A 727 -27.21 -13.97 -28.65
C SER A 727 -27.16 -12.95 -27.53
N LEU A 728 -27.41 -11.67 -27.81
CA LEU A 728 -27.45 -10.62 -26.80
C LEU A 728 -28.63 -10.79 -25.82
N GLN A 729 -29.79 -11.23 -26.30
CA GLN A 729 -30.94 -11.54 -25.44
C GLN A 729 -30.72 -12.77 -24.56
N GLU A 730 -30.04 -13.79 -25.05
CA GLU A 730 -29.78 -15.03 -24.31
C GLU A 730 -28.55 -14.92 -23.36
N THR A 731 -27.44 -14.33 -23.83
CA THR A 731 -26.16 -14.27 -23.10
C THR A 731 -25.94 -12.93 -22.42
N GLY A 732 -26.46 -11.84 -22.98
CA GLY A 732 -26.24 -10.49 -22.43
C GLY A 732 -26.78 -10.33 -21.00
N SER A 733 -27.84 -11.05 -20.67
CA SER A 733 -28.37 -11.07 -19.31
C SER A 733 -27.43 -11.78 -18.33
N ALA A 734 -26.67 -12.79 -18.78
CA ALA A 734 -25.64 -13.45 -17.99
C ALA A 734 -24.43 -12.51 -17.78
N ILE A 735 -24.04 -11.81 -18.83
CA ILE A 735 -22.94 -10.81 -18.78
C ILE A 735 -23.29 -9.68 -17.79
N ILE A 736 -24.52 -9.16 -17.81
CA ILE A 736 -24.94 -8.11 -16.85
C ILE A 736 -24.92 -8.67 -15.42
N LEU A 737 -25.42 -9.87 -15.19
CA LEU A 737 -25.42 -10.45 -13.84
C LEU A 737 -23.99 -10.70 -13.36
N SER A 738 -23.12 -11.24 -14.22
CA SER A 738 -21.69 -11.43 -13.96
C SER A 738 -21.03 -10.08 -13.63
N ALA A 739 -21.21 -9.07 -14.46
CA ALA A 739 -20.67 -7.73 -14.19
C ALA A 739 -21.16 -7.12 -12.86
N LEU A 740 -22.44 -7.29 -12.53
CA LEU A 740 -23.00 -6.79 -11.26
C LEU A 740 -22.45 -7.54 -10.05
N THR A 741 -22.25 -8.86 -10.13
CA THR A 741 -21.68 -9.63 -9.01
C THR A 741 -20.19 -9.39 -8.87
N SER A 742 -19.45 -9.24 -9.96
CA SER A 742 -18.04 -8.83 -9.93
C SER A 742 -17.90 -7.41 -9.38
N LEU A 743 -18.73 -6.48 -9.82
CA LEU A 743 -18.78 -5.12 -9.27
C LEU A 743 -19.08 -5.13 -7.77
N ALA A 744 -20.00 -5.98 -7.29
CA ALA A 744 -20.29 -6.13 -5.87
C ALA A 744 -19.07 -6.59 -5.07
N GLY A 745 -18.28 -7.53 -5.62
CA GLY A 745 -17.02 -7.97 -5.02
C GLY A 745 -16.03 -6.81 -4.82
N TYR A 746 -15.84 -5.98 -5.85
CA TYR A 746 -14.93 -4.84 -5.75
C TYR A 746 -15.51 -3.68 -4.95
N VAL A 747 -16.79 -3.36 -5.10
CA VAL A 747 -17.46 -2.29 -4.33
C VAL A 747 -17.47 -2.60 -2.83
N SER A 748 -17.44 -3.88 -2.43
CA SER A 748 -17.33 -4.26 -1.02
C SER A 748 -16.04 -3.74 -0.37
N LEU A 749 -14.98 -3.49 -1.17
CA LEU A 749 -13.72 -2.91 -0.68
C LEU A 749 -13.86 -1.43 -0.25
N ASN A 750 -14.95 -0.73 -0.64
CA ASN A 750 -15.19 0.64 -0.18
C ASN A 750 -15.52 0.75 1.32
N ILE A 751 -15.85 -0.37 1.99
CA ILE A 751 -16.04 -0.38 3.44
C ILE A 751 -14.72 -0.33 4.20
N ALA A 752 -13.60 -0.61 3.53
CA ALA A 752 -12.29 -0.57 4.13
C ALA A 752 -11.96 0.84 4.66
N HIS A 753 -11.17 0.93 5.72
CA HIS A 753 -10.62 2.19 6.21
C HIS A 753 -9.36 2.60 5.43
N HIS A 754 -8.67 1.60 4.85
CA HIS A 754 -7.44 1.83 4.09
C HIS A 754 -7.75 2.38 2.69
N GLU A 755 -7.37 3.64 2.41
CA GLU A 755 -7.69 4.35 1.16
C GLU A 755 -7.10 3.67 -0.09
N GLY A 756 -5.92 3.06 0.03
CA GLY A 756 -5.34 2.27 -1.05
C GLY A 756 -6.23 1.09 -1.48
N ILE A 757 -6.95 0.47 -0.53
CA ILE A 757 -7.91 -0.59 -0.79
C ILE A 757 -9.16 -0.04 -1.49
N LYS A 758 -9.70 1.08 -1.01
CA LYS A 758 -10.84 1.75 -1.66
C LYS A 758 -10.53 2.13 -3.11
N SER A 759 -9.28 2.52 -3.37
CA SER A 759 -8.85 2.90 -4.72
C SER A 759 -8.94 1.74 -5.72
N ILE A 760 -8.76 0.48 -5.27
CA ILE A 760 -8.98 -0.72 -6.10
C ILE A 760 -10.44 -0.77 -6.57
N ALA A 761 -11.40 -0.56 -5.65
CA ALA A 761 -12.82 -0.57 -5.99
C ALA A 761 -13.16 0.46 -7.07
N SER A 762 -12.58 1.65 -6.97
CA SER A 762 -12.82 2.75 -7.93
C SER A 762 -12.27 2.41 -9.31
N VAL A 763 -11.01 1.98 -9.40
CA VAL A 763 -10.34 1.67 -10.69
C VAL A 763 -11.01 0.49 -11.39
N VAL A 764 -11.18 -0.62 -10.66
CA VAL A 764 -11.77 -1.84 -11.24
C VAL A 764 -13.27 -1.67 -11.49
N GLY A 765 -13.98 -0.96 -10.62
CA GLY A 765 -15.39 -0.65 -10.81
C GLY A 765 -15.65 0.12 -12.11
N LEU A 766 -14.85 1.15 -12.39
CA LEU A 766 -14.89 1.86 -13.67
C LEU A 766 -14.58 0.90 -14.83
N GLY A 767 -13.56 0.05 -14.70
CA GLY A 767 -13.19 -0.94 -15.70
C GLY A 767 -14.30 -1.92 -16.03
N ILE A 768 -14.95 -2.47 -15.01
CA ILE A 768 -16.09 -3.39 -15.18
C ILE A 768 -17.22 -2.70 -15.94
N ILE A 769 -17.60 -1.49 -15.56
CA ILE A 769 -18.70 -0.75 -16.20
C ILE A 769 -18.37 -0.46 -17.67
N THR A 770 -17.22 0.13 -17.94
CA THR A 770 -16.85 0.55 -19.31
C THR A 770 -16.67 -0.64 -20.24
N CYS A 771 -15.94 -1.68 -19.82
CA CYS A 771 -15.72 -2.87 -20.65
C CYS A 771 -17.01 -3.66 -20.88
N THR A 772 -17.89 -3.77 -19.87
CA THR A 772 -19.19 -4.43 -20.04
C THR A 772 -20.08 -3.68 -21.01
N LEU A 773 -20.13 -2.35 -20.95
CA LEU A 773 -20.87 -1.54 -21.93
C LEU A 773 -20.28 -1.72 -23.33
N CYS A 774 -18.97 -1.71 -23.49
CA CYS A 774 -18.34 -1.98 -24.78
C CYS A 774 -18.64 -3.40 -25.29
N ALA A 775 -18.59 -4.41 -24.45
CA ALA A 775 -18.92 -5.79 -24.82
C ALA A 775 -20.40 -5.93 -25.26
N LEU A 776 -21.33 -5.31 -24.54
CA LEU A 776 -22.77 -5.43 -24.84
C LEU A 776 -23.20 -4.62 -26.05
N PHE A 777 -22.57 -3.45 -26.30
CA PHE A 777 -23.02 -2.53 -27.35
C PHE A 777 -22.13 -2.53 -28.58
N MET A 778 -20.81 -2.48 -28.41
CA MET A 778 -19.86 -2.39 -29.53
C MET A 778 -19.68 -3.74 -30.23
N LEU A 779 -19.53 -4.86 -29.47
CA LEU A 779 -19.25 -6.15 -30.05
C LEU A 779 -20.34 -6.64 -31.03
N PRO A 780 -21.64 -6.65 -30.67
CA PRO A 780 -22.69 -7.04 -31.62
C PRO A 780 -22.77 -6.12 -32.83
N ALA A 781 -22.54 -4.80 -32.68
CA ALA A 781 -22.52 -3.87 -33.77
C ALA A 781 -21.40 -4.20 -34.78
N LEU A 782 -20.20 -4.52 -34.32
CA LEU A 782 -19.06 -4.92 -35.17
C LEU A 782 -19.34 -6.24 -35.91
N PHE A 783 -20.02 -7.20 -35.26
CA PHE A 783 -20.41 -8.45 -35.92
C PHE A 783 -21.46 -8.22 -37.02
N GLU A 784 -22.43 -7.29 -36.83
CA GLU A 784 -23.43 -6.93 -37.88
C GLU A 784 -22.78 -6.22 -39.06
N LEU A 785 -21.83 -5.29 -38.88
CA LEU A 785 -21.07 -4.65 -39.96
C LEU A 785 -20.39 -5.67 -40.89
N ARG A 786 -19.91 -6.79 -40.32
CA ARG A 786 -19.31 -7.88 -41.11
C ARG A 786 -20.32 -8.52 -42.07
N LYS A 787 -21.58 -8.70 -41.66
CA LYS A 787 -22.63 -9.28 -42.49
C LYS A 787 -22.97 -8.37 -43.67
N TYR A 788 -23.03 -7.07 -43.45
CA TYR A 788 -23.30 -6.10 -44.54
C TYR A 788 -22.20 -6.10 -45.60
N LYS A 789 -20.92 -6.23 -45.22
CA LYS A 789 -19.81 -6.30 -46.20
C LYS A 789 -19.85 -7.55 -47.08
N VAL A 790 -20.25 -8.69 -46.56
CA VAL A 790 -20.41 -9.95 -47.31
C VAL A 790 -21.59 -9.88 -48.27
N SER A 791 -22.67 -9.18 -47.96
CA SER A 791 -23.82 -8.95 -48.83
C SER A 791 -23.47 -8.00 -49.98
N PHE A 792 -22.70 -6.96 -49.76
CA PHE A 792 -22.27 -6.01 -50.78
C PHE A 792 -21.27 -6.61 -51.79
N THR A 793 -20.44 -7.55 -51.37
CA THR A 793 -19.50 -8.23 -52.28
C THR A 793 -20.19 -9.29 -53.13
N ARG A 794 -21.33 -9.86 -52.70
CA ARG A 794 -22.16 -10.76 -53.50
C ARG A 794 -23.05 -10.03 -54.52
N LEU A 795 -23.38 -8.76 -54.29
CA LEU A 795 -24.12 -7.92 -55.24
C LEU A 795 -23.25 -7.25 -56.31
N LYS A 796 -21.91 -7.42 -56.27
CA LYS A 796 -20.99 -7.00 -57.32
C LYS A 796 -20.42 -8.15 -58.14
N GLY A 797 -20.93 -9.34 -57.98
CA GLY A 797 -20.49 -10.58 -58.67
C GLY A 797 -21.56 -11.31 -59.48
N ASP A 798 -22.73 -10.67 -59.74
CA ASP A 798 -23.72 -11.15 -60.73
C ASP A 798 -23.84 -10.10 -61.86
#